data_f78c15f89691160d063bdfe37c0fa92a
#
_entry.id   f78c15f89691160d063bdfe37c0fa92a
#
_cell.length_a   1.000
_cell.length_b   1.000
_cell.length_c   1.000
_cell.angle_alpha   90.00
_cell.angle_beta   90.00
_cell.angle_gamma   90.00
#
_symmetry.space_group_name_H-M   'P 1'
#
loop_
_entity.id
_entity.type
_entity.pdbx_description
1 polymer ?
#
loop_
_entity_poly.entity_id
_entity_poly.type
_entity_poly.pdbx_seq_one_letter_code
_entity_poly.pdbx_strand_id
1 'polypeptide(L)'
;VNEGDEMLDEYDQRVEAVAENPFESEQLILCTLSLLTENEKYQQYANDAQWDLLVVDEAHHLEWTPSASSIEYQCVESLANTSAGVLLLTATPEQMGIEGHFARLRLLDPSRFHDLEVFKTEEQGYEELNSLVQKLLADDCDEEALADELATYLGDDLPVSDGGLDKSAIINQLLDRHGTGRILFRNTRAAIPNFPKRIVHSYPLPAPAEYELAGLDALYPEQHVPEVQWIVDDPRVDWLKTTLKGLKGKKVLVICASADTAVGLEHHLQMRSGIRSAAFHEGLSIIERDSAAAYFADMDSGAQVLVCSEIGSEGRNFQFSHHLVLFDLPLNPDLLEQRIGRLDRIGQQHEINIHVPYLESSAQEILFRWYNEGLSLFTQSCSAAKSIFDHCEQPLLAAIEAPNSDISELISQSKDYTAEIKAMLASGRNPLLELNSCNTELAAELIDAIEEDENPAVFNDYTDALFEVFGLEQEYHSEGAQILRTSDHMENDYFPGFNNRDSVTVTSDRNLALVREDMEFLNWEHPMINESMEAILDAELGNATVTTMSVKGLNPGTLLLEVFHTAQCMAPKHLQLNRYLPLSPVRQLLDKSGKNIAHVMSHQQLNDRCEHLKRATGQAVVKQTTEMIDQMMVFGEDLAEKALEPLVEEAQE
;
A
#
# COMPACT_ATOMS: atom_id res chain seq x y z
N VAL A 1 -15.96 4.94 8.81
CA VAL A 1 -17.35 4.68 9.22
C VAL A 1 -17.65 3.22 8.93
N ASN A 2 -18.11 2.48 9.92
CA ASN A 2 -18.42 1.05 9.80
C ASN A 2 -19.94 0.78 9.75
N GLU A 3 -20.32 -0.50 9.56
CA GLU A 3 -21.73 -0.94 9.44
C GLU A 3 -22.62 -0.63 10.67
N GLY A 4 -22.00 -0.23 11.80
CA GLY A 4 -22.72 0.12 13.05
C GLY A 4 -22.97 1.62 13.23
N ASP A 5 -22.85 2.45 12.21
CA ASP A 5 -22.93 3.92 12.28
C ASP A 5 -21.87 4.55 13.22
N GLU A 6 -20.77 3.85 13.45
CA GLU A 6 -19.69 4.31 14.31
C GLU A 6 -18.51 4.80 13.46
N MET A 7 -17.93 5.93 13.84
CA MET A 7 -16.64 6.36 13.34
C MET A 7 -15.55 5.78 14.22
N LEU A 8 -14.54 5.20 13.59
CA LEU A 8 -13.36 4.66 14.25
C LEU A 8 -12.13 5.34 13.67
N ASP A 9 -11.12 5.58 14.50
CA ASP A 9 -9.80 6.00 14.05
C ASP A 9 -8.97 4.81 13.54
N GLU A 10 -7.73 5.05 13.15
CA GLU A 10 -6.79 4.02 12.68
C GLU A 10 -6.42 2.98 13.77
N TYR A 11 -6.77 3.24 15.02
CA TYR A 11 -6.55 2.35 16.16
C TYR A 11 -7.82 1.64 16.64
N ASP A 12 -8.89 1.68 15.84
CA ASP A 12 -10.20 1.08 16.14
C ASP A 12 -10.86 1.70 17.39
N GLN A 13 -10.50 2.94 17.73
CA GLN A 13 -11.10 3.69 18.82
C GLN A 13 -12.27 4.51 18.30
N ARG A 14 -13.35 4.54 19.07
CA ARG A 14 -14.55 5.29 18.70
C ARG A 14 -14.30 6.79 18.73
N VAL A 15 -14.57 7.45 17.60
CA VAL A 15 -14.45 8.90 17.42
C VAL A 15 -15.86 9.50 17.31
N GLU A 16 -16.12 10.58 18.03
CA GLU A 16 -17.37 11.34 17.88
C GLU A 16 -17.26 12.27 16.66
N ALA A 17 -18.24 12.23 15.77
CA ALA A 17 -18.29 13.14 14.64
C ALA A 17 -18.35 14.60 15.10
N VAL A 18 -17.44 15.42 14.60
CA VAL A 18 -17.36 16.86 14.94
C VAL A 18 -18.44 17.65 14.19
N ALA A 19 -18.85 17.17 13.01
CA ALA A 19 -19.88 17.79 12.18
C ALA A 19 -21.20 17.01 12.19
N GLU A 20 -22.29 17.66 11.76
CA GLU A 20 -23.58 16.98 11.57
C GLU A 20 -23.50 15.91 10.47
N ASN A 21 -22.69 16.18 9.44
CA ASN A 21 -22.29 15.22 8.41
C ASN A 21 -20.99 14.54 8.85
N PRO A 22 -20.99 13.23 9.15
CA PRO A 22 -19.78 12.53 9.59
C PRO A 22 -18.67 12.52 8.52
N PHE A 23 -19.01 12.65 7.24
CA PHE A 23 -18.04 12.74 6.16
C PHE A 23 -17.33 14.11 6.04
N GLU A 24 -17.68 15.09 6.86
CA GLU A 24 -16.99 16.37 6.98
C GLU A 24 -16.15 16.47 8.26
N SER A 25 -16.09 15.39 9.05
CA SER A 25 -15.38 15.39 10.32
C SER A 25 -13.88 15.19 10.19
N GLU A 26 -13.44 14.50 9.12
CA GLU A 26 -12.04 14.18 8.87
C GLU A 26 -11.69 14.36 7.40
N GLN A 27 -10.41 14.57 7.09
CA GLN A 27 -9.94 14.71 5.71
C GLN A 27 -9.85 13.39 4.96
N LEU A 28 -9.55 12.30 5.65
CA LEU A 28 -9.44 10.96 5.09
C LEU A 28 -10.49 10.08 5.73
N ILE A 29 -11.44 9.61 4.92
CA ILE A 29 -12.50 8.73 5.39
C ILE A 29 -12.53 7.45 4.57
N LEU A 30 -12.50 6.32 5.26
CA LEU A 30 -12.68 4.99 4.69
C LEU A 30 -14.07 4.48 5.05
N CYS A 31 -14.80 3.98 4.07
CA CYS A 31 -16.08 3.30 4.30
C CYS A 31 -16.29 2.15 3.31
N THR A 32 -17.15 1.21 3.67
CA THR A 32 -17.57 0.16 2.75
C THR A 32 -18.58 0.72 1.76
N LEU A 33 -18.58 0.21 0.54
CA LEU A 33 -19.56 0.61 -0.48
C LEU A 33 -20.98 0.16 -0.09
N SER A 34 -21.13 -0.97 0.62
CA SER A 34 -22.40 -1.45 1.17
C SER A 34 -23.04 -0.43 2.11
N LEU A 35 -22.27 0.24 2.96
CA LEU A 35 -22.80 1.29 3.84
C LEU A 35 -23.51 2.40 3.05
N LEU A 36 -22.94 2.80 1.92
CA LEU A 36 -23.49 3.86 1.07
C LEU A 36 -24.69 3.38 0.22
N THR A 37 -24.67 2.12 -0.22
CA THR A 37 -25.75 1.56 -1.05
C THR A 37 -26.98 1.15 -0.26
N GLU A 38 -26.81 0.76 1.01
CA GLU A 38 -27.89 0.34 1.90
C GLU A 38 -28.51 1.49 2.70
N ASN A 39 -27.82 2.65 2.79
CA ASN A 39 -28.25 3.79 3.58
C ASN A 39 -28.25 5.09 2.76
N GLU A 40 -29.44 5.49 2.26
CA GLU A 40 -29.63 6.71 1.46
C GLU A 40 -29.11 7.98 2.16
N LYS A 41 -29.21 8.05 3.50
CA LYS A 41 -28.73 9.21 4.27
C LYS A 41 -27.21 9.33 4.20
N TYR A 42 -26.47 8.22 4.36
CA TYR A 42 -25.02 8.23 4.23
C TYR A 42 -24.56 8.49 2.80
N GLN A 43 -25.26 7.95 1.83
CA GLN A 43 -25.00 8.27 0.42
C GLN A 43 -25.15 9.78 0.15
N GLN A 44 -26.20 10.40 0.69
CA GLN A 44 -26.40 11.84 0.56
C GLN A 44 -25.29 12.63 1.26
N TYR A 45 -24.96 12.28 2.50
CA TYR A 45 -23.87 12.90 3.25
C TYR A 45 -22.53 12.81 2.53
N ALA A 46 -22.20 11.66 1.95
CA ALA A 46 -20.99 11.48 1.18
C ALA A 46 -20.96 12.33 -0.09
N ASN A 47 -22.10 12.49 -0.80
CA ASN A 47 -22.20 13.38 -1.96
C ASN A 47 -22.10 14.87 -1.59
N ASP A 48 -22.58 15.26 -0.42
CA ASP A 48 -22.58 16.65 0.04
C ASP A 48 -21.20 17.11 0.56
N ALA A 49 -20.31 16.19 0.92
CA ALA A 49 -19.00 16.47 1.53
C ALA A 49 -17.95 17.10 0.59
N GLN A 50 -18.19 17.16 -0.73
CA GLN A 50 -17.34 17.83 -1.74
C GLN A 50 -15.87 17.35 -1.70
N TRP A 51 -15.63 16.10 -2.06
CA TRP A 51 -14.31 15.48 -2.05
C TRP A 51 -13.35 16.06 -3.08
N ASP A 52 -12.10 16.27 -2.69
CA ASP A 52 -11.00 16.56 -3.62
C ASP A 52 -10.60 15.30 -4.39
N LEU A 53 -10.63 14.13 -3.73
CA LEU A 53 -10.28 12.85 -4.33
C LEU A 53 -11.19 11.74 -3.83
N LEU A 54 -11.82 11.03 -4.75
CA LEU A 54 -12.50 9.76 -4.53
C LEU A 54 -11.58 8.61 -4.94
N VAL A 55 -11.28 7.72 -4.00
CA VAL A 55 -10.53 6.47 -4.27
C VAL A 55 -11.48 5.29 -4.17
N VAL A 56 -11.55 4.47 -5.20
CA VAL A 56 -12.36 3.25 -5.22
C VAL A 56 -11.44 2.05 -5.41
N ASP A 57 -11.32 1.23 -4.37
CA ASP A 57 -10.55 -0.01 -4.45
C ASP A 57 -11.39 -1.13 -5.07
N GLU A 58 -10.72 -2.10 -5.70
CA GLU A 58 -11.34 -3.24 -6.41
C GLU A 58 -12.45 -2.81 -7.38
N ALA A 59 -12.23 -1.73 -8.13
CA ALA A 59 -13.21 -1.14 -9.04
C ALA A 59 -13.72 -2.10 -10.14
N HIS A 60 -13.13 -3.30 -10.26
CA HIS A 60 -13.62 -4.35 -11.15
C HIS A 60 -14.95 -4.96 -10.69
N HIS A 61 -15.36 -4.77 -9.43
CA HIS A 61 -16.68 -5.19 -8.95
C HIS A 61 -17.82 -4.27 -9.37
N LEU A 62 -17.54 -3.10 -9.94
CA LEU A 62 -18.56 -2.17 -10.43
C LEU A 62 -19.16 -2.68 -11.74
N GLU A 63 -20.28 -3.41 -11.65
CA GLU A 63 -20.94 -4.00 -12.81
C GLU A 63 -21.77 -2.96 -13.58
N TRP A 64 -21.58 -2.92 -14.89
CA TRP A 64 -22.30 -2.05 -15.80
C TRP A 64 -22.54 -2.72 -17.15
N THR A 65 -23.75 -2.55 -17.69
CA THR A 65 -24.10 -2.89 -19.06
C THR A 65 -24.91 -1.75 -19.68
N PRO A 66 -25.04 -1.67 -21.01
CA PRO A 66 -25.87 -0.64 -21.67
C PRO A 66 -27.34 -0.63 -21.23
N SER A 67 -27.84 -1.75 -20.74
CA SER A 67 -29.23 -1.92 -20.32
C SER A 67 -29.47 -1.80 -18.81
N ALA A 68 -28.43 -2.00 -17.99
CA ALA A 68 -28.52 -1.97 -16.53
C ALA A 68 -27.14 -1.72 -15.89
N SER A 69 -27.11 -0.93 -14.83
CA SER A 69 -25.95 -0.73 -13.97
C SER A 69 -26.25 -1.20 -12.56
N SER A 70 -25.24 -1.72 -11.85
CA SER A 70 -25.40 -2.10 -10.45
C SER A 70 -25.65 -0.87 -9.56
N ILE A 71 -26.18 -1.09 -8.38
CA ILE A 71 -26.42 -0.02 -7.39
C ILE A 71 -25.08 0.58 -6.96
N GLU A 72 -24.05 -0.26 -6.82
CA GLU A 72 -22.68 0.13 -6.48
C GLU A 72 -22.09 1.06 -7.54
N TYR A 73 -22.24 0.70 -8.82
CA TYR A 73 -21.80 1.56 -9.93
C TYR A 73 -22.49 2.93 -9.90
N GLN A 74 -23.83 2.96 -9.71
CA GLN A 74 -24.60 4.21 -9.64
C GLN A 74 -24.16 5.08 -8.44
N CYS A 75 -23.90 4.47 -7.30
CA CYS A 75 -23.39 5.17 -6.12
C CYS A 75 -22.03 5.83 -6.42
N VAL A 76 -21.08 5.07 -6.98
CA VAL A 76 -19.76 5.59 -7.37
C VAL A 76 -19.87 6.65 -8.47
N GLU A 77 -20.74 6.48 -9.47
CA GLU A 77 -20.99 7.49 -10.53
C GLU A 77 -21.50 8.81 -9.92
N SER A 78 -22.39 8.74 -8.92
CA SER A 78 -22.87 9.94 -8.21
C SER A 78 -21.74 10.66 -7.49
N LEU A 79 -20.89 9.94 -6.74
CA LEU A 79 -19.75 10.49 -6.02
C LEU A 79 -18.69 11.05 -6.99
N ALA A 80 -18.38 10.33 -8.06
CA ALA A 80 -17.41 10.76 -9.08
C ALA A 80 -17.80 12.09 -9.73
N ASN A 81 -19.10 12.30 -9.96
CA ASN A 81 -19.61 13.56 -10.53
C ASN A 81 -19.50 14.77 -9.59
N THR A 82 -19.38 14.55 -8.28
CA THR A 82 -19.25 15.61 -7.27
C THR A 82 -17.82 15.79 -6.75
N SER A 83 -16.93 14.83 -7.03
CA SER A 83 -15.54 14.87 -6.61
C SER A 83 -14.65 15.58 -7.65
N ALA A 84 -13.61 16.30 -7.19
CA ALA A 84 -12.67 16.99 -8.07
C ALA A 84 -11.73 16.01 -8.80
N GLY A 85 -11.35 14.91 -8.17
CA GLY A 85 -10.53 13.83 -8.73
C GLY A 85 -11.09 12.46 -8.45
N VAL A 86 -10.84 11.48 -9.33
CA VAL A 86 -11.26 10.09 -9.15
C VAL A 86 -10.09 9.16 -9.44
N LEU A 87 -9.83 8.23 -8.52
CA LEU A 87 -8.82 7.18 -8.65
C LEU A 87 -9.50 5.81 -8.50
N LEU A 88 -9.46 5.01 -9.55
CA LEU A 88 -9.98 3.64 -9.54
C LEU A 88 -8.82 2.66 -9.47
N LEU A 89 -8.77 1.85 -8.41
CA LEU A 89 -7.77 0.81 -8.23
C LEU A 89 -8.36 -0.54 -8.63
N THR A 90 -7.63 -1.32 -9.41
CA THR A 90 -8.06 -2.66 -9.83
C THR A 90 -6.89 -3.51 -10.28
N ALA A 91 -6.89 -4.78 -9.91
CA ALA A 91 -5.91 -5.74 -10.41
C ALA A 91 -6.16 -6.12 -11.88
N THR A 92 -7.39 -5.99 -12.36
CA THR A 92 -7.85 -6.52 -13.64
C THR A 92 -8.81 -5.56 -14.36
N PRO A 93 -8.31 -4.48 -14.96
CA PRO A 93 -9.16 -3.44 -15.55
C PRO A 93 -10.05 -3.92 -16.71
N GLU A 94 -9.76 -5.06 -17.31
CA GLU A 94 -10.45 -5.60 -18.50
C GLU A 94 -11.31 -6.84 -18.23
N GLN A 95 -11.43 -7.26 -16.98
CA GLN A 95 -12.12 -8.51 -16.59
C GLN A 95 -13.59 -8.57 -17.05
N MET A 96 -14.27 -7.43 -17.10
CA MET A 96 -15.68 -7.32 -17.49
C MET A 96 -15.87 -7.10 -19.00
N GLY A 97 -14.84 -7.34 -19.81
CA GLY A 97 -14.88 -7.10 -21.24
C GLY A 97 -14.89 -5.60 -21.61
N ILE A 98 -15.14 -5.32 -22.89
CA ILE A 98 -15.14 -3.96 -23.44
C ILE A 98 -16.13 -3.04 -22.73
N GLU A 99 -17.30 -3.54 -22.37
CA GLU A 99 -18.37 -2.76 -21.74
C GLU A 99 -17.98 -2.35 -20.30
N GLY A 100 -17.45 -3.26 -19.53
CA GLY A 100 -16.97 -2.96 -18.17
C GLY A 100 -15.76 -2.03 -18.18
N HIS A 101 -14.86 -2.16 -19.15
CA HIS A 101 -13.74 -1.24 -19.33
C HIS A 101 -14.22 0.17 -19.68
N PHE A 102 -15.13 0.28 -20.66
CA PHE A 102 -15.78 1.54 -21.01
C PHE A 102 -16.44 2.21 -19.80
N ALA A 103 -17.16 1.44 -18.99
CA ALA A 103 -17.86 1.95 -17.82
C ALA A 103 -16.92 2.59 -16.81
N ARG A 104 -15.76 1.98 -16.55
CA ARG A 104 -14.73 2.55 -15.65
C ARG A 104 -14.08 3.81 -16.22
N LEU A 105 -13.78 3.84 -17.52
CA LEU A 105 -13.27 5.05 -18.18
C LEU A 105 -14.29 6.18 -18.15
N ARG A 106 -15.58 5.85 -18.28
CA ARG A 106 -16.67 6.82 -18.17
C ARG A 106 -16.78 7.45 -16.78
N LEU A 107 -16.47 6.71 -15.72
CA LEU A 107 -16.37 7.28 -14.35
C LEU A 107 -15.24 8.32 -14.24
N LEU A 108 -14.13 8.12 -14.96
CA LEU A 108 -12.98 9.02 -14.95
C LEU A 108 -13.17 10.25 -15.86
N ASP A 109 -13.73 10.07 -17.04
CA ASP A 109 -13.98 11.15 -18.00
C ASP A 109 -15.31 10.89 -18.78
N PRO A 110 -16.45 11.28 -18.18
CA PRO A 110 -17.76 11.09 -18.82
C PRO A 110 -17.94 11.92 -20.09
N SER A 111 -17.16 12.98 -20.28
CA SER A 111 -17.23 13.83 -21.48
C SER A 111 -16.66 13.11 -22.69
N ARG A 112 -15.56 12.41 -22.52
CA ARG A 112 -14.86 11.65 -23.56
C ARG A 112 -15.52 10.30 -23.80
N PHE A 113 -15.85 9.57 -22.74
CA PHE A 113 -16.41 8.22 -22.81
C PHE A 113 -17.93 8.22 -22.61
N HIS A 114 -18.66 8.89 -23.50
CA HIS A 114 -20.11 9.02 -23.44
C HIS A 114 -20.87 8.02 -24.30
N ASP A 115 -20.25 7.47 -25.36
CA ASP A 115 -20.86 6.56 -26.34
C ASP A 115 -20.02 5.27 -26.49
N LEU A 116 -20.64 4.14 -26.17
CA LEU A 116 -20.00 2.83 -26.23
C LEU A 116 -19.65 2.39 -27.66
N GLU A 117 -20.48 2.73 -28.66
CA GLU A 117 -20.21 2.31 -30.03
C GLU A 117 -19.07 3.11 -30.67
N VAL A 118 -18.94 4.38 -30.31
CA VAL A 118 -17.77 5.20 -30.67
C VAL A 118 -16.52 4.58 -30.03
N PHE A 119 -16.58 4.26 -28.73
CA PHE A 119 -15.48 3.62 -28.00
C PHE A 119 -15.05 2.28 -28.62
N LYS A 120 -16.01 1.41 -28.98
CA LYS A 120 -15.71 0.14 -29.67
C LYS A 120 -15.01 0.35 -31.02
N THR A 121 -15.35 1.43 -31.74
CA THR A 121 -14.70 1.76 -33.01
C THR A 121 -13.28 2.28 -32.79
N GLU A 122 -13.07 3.10 -31.76
CA GLU A 122 -11.73 3.56 -31.36
C GLU A 122 -10.85 2.41 -30.92
N GLU A 123 -11.38 1.43 -30.17
CA GLU A 123 -10.64 0.22 -29.77
C GLU A 123 -10.03 -0.53 -30.97
N GLN A 124 -10.73 -0.63 -32.09
CA GLN A 124 -10.20 -1.25 -33.30
C GLN A 124 -9.01 -0.48 -33.88
N GLY A 125 -8.96 0.84 -33.71
CA GLY A 125 -7.84 1.68 -34.16
C GLY A 125 -6.54 1.46 -33.35
N TYR A 126 -6.62 0.92 -32.13
CA TYR A 126 -5.43 0.67 -31.32
C TYR A 126 -4.53 -0.47 -31.84
N GLU A 127 -5.07 -1.41 -32.58
CA GLU A 127 -4.25 -2.47 -33.20
C GLU A 127 -3.27 -1.88 -34.21
N GLU A 128 -3.71 -0.91 -35.01
CA GLU A 128 -2.86 -0.21 -35.99
C GLU A 128 -1.80 0.63 -35.28
N LEU A 129 -2.18 1.36 -34.24
CA LEU A 129 -1.29 2.18 -33.44
C LEU A 129 -0.23 1.33 -32.73
N ASN A 130 -0.62 0.19 -32.13
CA ASN A 130 0.30 -0.75 -31.50
C ASN A 130 1.31 -1.31 -32.51
N SER A 131 0.84 -1.70 -33.70
CA SER A 131 1.72 -2.16 -34.78
C SER A 131 2.76 -1.09 -35.17
N LEU A 132 2.33 0.17 -35.24
CA LEU A 132 3.21 1.30 -35.54
C LEU A 132 4.28 1.51 -34.45
N VAL A 133 3.89 1.47 -33.17
CA VAL A 133 4.81 1.59 -32.04
C VAL A 133 5.78 0.41 -31.98
N GLN A 134 5.33 -0.82 -32.25
CA GLN A 134 6.22 -1.98 -32.32
C GLN A 134 7.27 -1.87 -33.44
N LYS A 135 6.88 -1.36 -34.61
CA LYS A 135 7.81 -1.04 -35.70
C LYS A 135 8.84 0.02 -35.28
N LEU A 136 8.40 1.06 -34.54
CA LEU A 136 9.28 2.13 -34.04
C LEU A 136 10.31 1.62 -33.03
N LEU A 137 9.92 0.65 -32.19
CA LEU A 137 10.78 0.05 -31.16
C LEU A 137 11.75 -1.01 -31.72
N ALA A 138 11.52 -1.53 -32.93
CA ALA A 138 12.39 -2.51 -33.55
C ALA A 138 13.81 -1.97 -33.81
N ASP A 139 14.83 -2.82 -33.61
CA ASP A 139 16.24 -2.44 -33.80
C ASP A 139 16.59 -2.11 -35.26
N ASP A 140 15.83 -2.64 -36.23
CA ASP A 140 15.99 -2.46 -37.66
C ASP A 140 14.94 -1.50 -38.26
N CYS A 141 14.51 -0.52 -37.48
CA CYS A 141 13.47 0.45 -37.84
C CYS A 141 13.88 1.30 -39.06
N ASP A 142 13.07 1.29 -40.13
CA ASP A 142 13.20 2.21 -41.25
C ASP A 142 12.50 3.54 -40.92
N GLU A 143 13.29 4.48 -40.39
CA GLU A 143 12.76 5.76 -39.90
C GLU A 143 12.10 6.63 -40.99
N GLU A 144 12.60 6.56 -42.26
CA GLU A 144 12.01 7.32 -43.37
C GLU A 144 10.61 6.78 -43.75
N ALA A 145 10.46 5.46 -43.82
CA ALA A 145 9.17 4.84 -44.12
C ALA A 145 8.18 5.04 -42.99
N LEU A 146 8.63 5.06 -41.74
CA LEU A 146 7.79 5.24 -40.55
C LEU A 146 7.35 6.69 -40.36
N ALA A 147 8.17 7.66 -40.78
CA ALA A 147 7.85 9.08 -40.63
C ALA A 147 6.53 9.47 -41.33
N ASP A 148 6.28 8.92 -42.53
CA ASP A 148 5.04 9.15 -43.26
C ASP A 148 3.80 8.55 -42.54
N GLU A 149 3.95 7.33 -41.95
CA GLU A 149 2.90 6.69 -41.15
C GLU A 149 2.64 7.47 -39.87
N LEU A 150 3.71 7.91 -39.16
CA LEU A 150 3.62 8.71 -37.92
C LEU A 150 3.01 10.09 -38.17
N ALA A 151 3.31 10.73 -39.29
CA ALA A 151 2.74 12.03 -39.65
C ALA A 151 1.21 11.99 -39.76
N THR A 152 0.63 10.84 -40.10
CA THR A 152 -0.82 10.66 -40.14
C THR A 152 -1.47 10.80 -38.74
N TYR A 153 -0.78 10.39 -37.69
CA TYR A 153 -1.26 10.42 -36.30
C TYR A 153 -0.81 11.68 -35.55
N LEU A 154 0.40 12.18 -35.78
CA LEU A 154 1.02 13.26 -35.01
C LEU A 154 1.06 14.59 -35.78
N GLY A 155 0.88 14.57 -37.10
CA GLY A 155 1.09 15.73 -37.97
C GLY A 155 2.56 15.89 -38.39
N ASP A 156 2.89 17.03 -38.99
CA ASP A 156 4.20 17.27 -39.61
C ASP A 156 5.34 17.57 -38.60
N ASP A 157 5.02 17.85 -37.32
CA ASP A 157 5.99 18.19 -36.27
C ASP A 157 6.38 16.94 -35.45
N LEU A 158 7.16 16.04 -36.06
CA LEU A 158 7.68 14.87 -35.36
C LEU A 158 8.87 15.26 -34.46
N PRO A 159 8.93 14.76 -33.20
CA PRO A 159 10.10 14.95 -32.35
C PRO A 159 11.36 14.32 -32.94
N VAL A 160 12.44 15.09 -33.03
CA VAL A 160 13.73 14.67 -33.57
C VAL A 160 14.83 14.93 -32.54
N SER A 161 15.74 13.98 -32.37
CA SER A 161 16.96 14.13 -31.57
C SER A 161 18.22 14.11 -32.46
N ASP A 162 19.41 14.31 -31.87
CA ASP A 162 20.69 14.40 -32.60
C ASP A 162 21.06 13.17 -33.47
N GLY A 163 20.29 12.09 -33.37
CA GLY A 163 20.55 10.84 -34.10
C GLY A 163 19.41 10.33 -34.97
N GLY A 164 18.29 11.05 -35.10
CA GLY A 164 17.09 10.60 -35.82
C GLY A 164 15.79 10.93 -35.10
N LEU A 165 14.77 10.10 -35.24
CA LEU A 165 13.48 10.26 -34.54
C LEU A 165 13.65 10.04 -33.03
N ASP A 166 13.12 10.95 -32.22
CA ASP A 166 13.03 10.74 -30.76
C ASP A 166 11.89 9.76 -30.45
N LYS A 167 12.25 8.48 -30.39
CA LYS A 167 11.30 7.39 -30.18
C LYS A 167 10.47 7.55 -28.92
N SER A 168 11.09 7.98 -27.81
CA SER A 168 10.41 8.17 -26.52
C SER A 168 9.42 9.32 -26.57
N ALA A 169 9.81 10.45 -27.11
CA ALA A 169 8.91 11.59 -27.26
C ALA A 169 7.75 11.30 -28.24
N ILE A 170 8.01 10.56 -29.31
CA ILE A 170 6.98 10.12 -30.26
C ILE A 170 5.97 9.20 -29.60
N ILE A 171 6.43 8.18 -28.85
CA ILE A 171 5.55 7.25 -28.13
C ILE A 171 4.70 8.00 -27.13
N ASN A 172 5.27 8.90 -26.34
CA ASN A 172 4.54 9.72 -25.37
C ASN A 172 3.46 10.58 -26.07
N GLN A 173 3.80 11.21 -27.21
CA GLN A 173 2.80 11.99 -27.95
C GLN A 173 1.68 11.13 -28.57
N LEU A 174 1.99 9.92 -29.03
CA LEU A 174 0.98 8.99 -29.54
C LEU A 174 0.03 8.54 -28.40
N LEU A 175 0.58 8.20 -27.24
CA LEU A 175 -0.20 7.84 -26.06
C LEU A 175 -1.07 8.99 -25.55
N ASP A 176 -0.55 10.22 -25.59
CA ASP A 176 -1.28 11.41 -25.17
C ASP A 176 -2.43 11.79 -26.10
N ARG A 177 -2.23 11.70 -27.42
CA ARG A 177 -3.22 12.13 -28.41
C ARG A 177 -4.27 11.06 -28.70
N HIS A 178 -3.86 9.81 -28.76
CA HIS A 178 -4.68 8.70 -29.24
C HIS A 178 -4.91 7.62 -28.19
N GLY A 179 -4.16 7.63 -27.08
CA GLY A 179 -4.25 6.65 -26.01
C GLY A 179 -5.09 7.10 -24.82
N THR A 180 -5.14 6.24 -23.83
CA THR A 180 -5.65 6.52 -22.46
C THR A 180 -4.50 6.77 -21.48
N GLY A 181 -3.32 7.11 -21.99
CA GLY A 181 -2.09 7.19 -21.21
C GLY A 181 -2.08 8.22 -20.08
N ARG A 182 -3.04 9.18 -20.09
CA ARG A 182 -3.20 10.16 -19.01
C ARG A 182 -4.13 9.71 -17.88
N ILE A 183 -4.96 8.68 -18.13
CA ILE A 183 -6.01 8.26 -17.22
C ILE A 183 -5.93 6.79 -16.83
N LEU A 184 -5.11 6.00 -17.52
CA LEU A 184 -4.94 4.59 -17.25
C LEU A 184 -3.45 4.24 -17.17
N PHE A 185 -3.02 3.74 -16.01
CA PHE A 185 -1.67 3.28 -15.76
C PHE A 185 -1.72 1.78 -15.42
N ARG A 186 -0.84 1.00 -16.03
CA ARG A 186 -0.78 -0.44 -15.80
C ARG A 186 0.66 -0.89 -15.63
N ASN A 187 0.96 -1.44 -14.48
CA ASN A 187 2.22 -2.13 -14.25
C ASN A 187 2.02 -3.64 -14.47
N THR A 188 2.91 -4.26 -15.22
CA THR A 188 2.93 -5.70 -15.36
C THR A 188 4.08 -6.31 -14.57
N ARG A 189 3.89 -7.56 -14.15
CA ARG A 189 4.94 -8.32 -13.48
C ARG A 189 6.25 -8.37 -14.30
N ALA A 190 6.15 -8.39 -15.62
CA ALA A 190 7.29 -8.42 -16.52
C ALA A 190 8.07 -7.09 -16.55
N ALA A 191 7.40 -5.97 -16.29
CA ALA A 191 8.01 -4.65 -16.27
C ALA A 191 8.76 -4.36 -14.95
N ILE A 192 8.48 -5.12 -13.89
CA ILE A 192 9.12 -4.94 -12.58
C ILE A 192 10.34 -5.87 -12.49
N PRO A 193 11.57 -5.32 -12.37
CA PRO A 193 12.78 -6.13 -12.26
C PRO A 193 12.76 -6.93 -10.94
N ASN A 194 13.37 -8.12 -10.98
CA ASN A 194 13.55 -9.01 -9.82
C ASN A 194 12.26 -9.53 -9.17
N PHE A 195 11.16 -9.58 -9.89
CA PHE A 195 9.95 -10.20 -9.36
C PHE A 195 10.17 -11.70 -9.13
N PRO A 196 9.83 -12.27 -7.96
CA PRO A 196 10.15 -13.65 -7.62
C PRO A 196 9.41 -14.65 -8.50
N LYS A 197 10.02 -15.81 -8.72
CA LYS A 197 9.38 -16.93 -9.45
C LYS A 197 8.45 -17.69 -8.51
N ARG A 198 7.34 -18.18 -9.08
CA ARG A 198 6.43 -19.13 -8.42
C ARG A 198 6.85 -20.55 -8.76
N ILE A 199 6.99 -21.40 -7.75
CA ILE A 199 7.34 -22.82 -7.88
C ILE A 199 6.22 -23.64 -7.26
N VAL A 200 5.55 -24.46 -8.06
CA VAL A 200 4.48 -25.35 -7.58
C VAL A 200 5.05 -26.73 -7.19
N HIS A 201 4.61 -27.19 -6.03
CA HIS A 201 4.87 -28.53 -5.51
C HIS A 201 3.54 -29.25 -5.31
N SER A 202 3.26 -30.25 -6.12
CA SER A 202 2.03 -31.03 -6.06
C SER A 202 2.20 -32.30 -5.22
N TYR A 203 1.20 -32.61 -4.42
CA TYR A 203 1.22 -33.77 -3.54
C TYR A 203 -0.09 -34.58 -3.69
N PRO A 204 -0.11 -35.58 -4.61
CA PRO A 204 -1.23 -36.52 -4.72
C PRO A 204 -1.30 -37.40 -3.47
N LEU A 205 -2.48 -37.49 -2.85
CA LEU A 205 -2.71 -38.22 -1.63
C LEU A 205 -3.92 -39.15 -1.80
N PRO A 206 -3.92 -40.35 -1.20
CA PRO A 206 -5.05 -41.28 -1.35
C PRO A 206 -6.30 -40.69 -0.68
N ALA A 207 -7.45 -40.74 -1.38
CA ALA A 207 -8.71 -40.27 -0.81
C ALA A 207 -9.21 -41.24 0.29
N PRO A 208 -9.62 -40.74 1.48
CA PRO A 208 -10.27 -41.55 2.49
C PRO A 208 -11.60 -42.11 1.97
N ALA A 209 -11.93 -43.36 2.39
CA ALA A 209 -13.17 -44.01 1.96
C ALA A 209 -14.43 -43.28 2.48
N GLU A 210 -14.30 -42.51 3.54
CA GLU A 210 -15.35 -41.72 4.16
C GLU A 210 -15.74 -40.48 3.35
N TYR A 211 -14.91 -40.07 2.38
CA TYR A 211 -15.15 -38.91 1.51
C TYR A 211 -15.91 -39.29 0.22
N GLU A 212 -16.99 -40.03 0.37
CA GLU A 212 -17.91 -40.36 -0.73
C GLU A 212 -18.83 -39.18 -1.08
N LEU A 213 -18.24 -38.03 -1.44
CA LEU A 213 -18.94 -36.81 -1.83
C LEU A 213 -18.90 -36.64 -3.35
N ALA A 214 -19.90 -35.98 -3.90
CA ALA A 214 -20.00 -35.69 -5.32
C ALA A 214 -20.17 -34.18 -5.56
N GLY A 215 -19.81 -33.73 -6.75
CA GLY A 215 -19.98 -32.34 -7.15
C GLY A 215 -19.06 -31.38 -6.36
N LEU A 216 -19.54 -30.19 -6.11
CA LEU A 216 -18.78 -29.11 -5.44
C LEU A 216 -18.44 -29.45 -3.99
N ASP A 217 -19.27 -30.23 -3.29
CA ASP A 217 -19.00 -30.64 -1.91
C ASP A 217 -17.70 -31.45 -1.79
N ALA A 218 -17.33 -32.16 -2.86
CA ALA A 218 -16.11 -32.96 -2.91
C ALA A 218 -14.82 -32.11 -3.02
N LEU A 219 -14.92 -30.78 -3.24
CA LEU A 219 -13.79 -29.85 -3.17
C LEU A 219 -13.35 -29.59 -1.72
N TYR A 220 -14.31 -29.61 -0.79
CA TYR A 220 -14.12 -29.33 0.63
C TYR A 220 -14.66 -30.44 1.52
N PRO A 221 -14.16 -31.67 1.38
CA PRO A 221 -14.79 -32.85 2.01
C PRO A 221 -14.74 -32.79 3.54
N GLU A 222 -13.75 -32.12 4.12
CA GLU A 222 -13.61 -31.95 5.57
C GLU A 222 -14.78 -31.16 6.19
N GLN A 223 -15.47 -30.32 5.43
CA GLN A 223 -16.61 -29.55 5.93
C GLN A 223 -17.88 -30.40 6.13
N HIS A 224 -17.91 -31.58 5.54
CA HIS A 224 -19.06 -32.49 5.59
C HIS A 224 -18.86 -33.68 6.54
N VAL A 225 -17.71 -33.72 7.25
CA VAL A 225 -17.35 -34.79 8.20
C VAL A 225 -17.02 -34.13 9.55
N PRO A 226 -17.43 -34.77 10.70
CA PRO A 226 -17.10 -34.20 12.01
C PRO A 226 -15.61 -33.93 12.20
N GLU A 227 -15.24 -32.80 12.82
CA GLU A 227 -13.86 -32.37 13.02
C GLU A 227 -12.98 -33.48 13.63
N VAL A 228 -13.45 -34.16 14.68
CA VAL A 228 -12.71 -35.22 15.35
C VAL A 228 -12.31 -36.37 14.40
N GLN A 229 -13.09 -36.59 13.36
CA GLN A 229 -12.86 -37.64 12.39
C GLN A 229 -11.92 -37.19 11.27
N TRP A 230 -12.22 -36.09 10.58
CA TRP A 230 -11.38 -35.67 9.44
C TRP A 230 -9.96 -35.25 9.86
N ILE A 231 -9.80 -34.65 11.03
CA ILE A 231 -8.47 -34.30 11.56
C ILE A 231 -7.54 -35.52 11.71
N VAL A 232 -8.12 -36.71 11.91
CA VAL A 232 -7.35 -37.94 12.09
C VAL A 232 -7.22 -38.73 10.78
N ASP A 233 -8.25 -38.73 9.96
CA ASP A 233 -8.35 -39.63 8.82
C ASP A 233 -7.95 -38.99 7.48
N ASP A 234 -7.92 -37.64 7.41
CA ASP A 234 -7.52 -36.91 6.21
C ASP A 234 -5.99 -36.94 6.03
N PRO A 235 -5.48 -37.54 4.95
CA PRO A 235 -4.04 -37.64 4.72
C PRO A 235 -3.36 -36.29 4.48
N ARG A 236 -4.12 -35.25 4.12
CA ARG A 236 -3.59 -33.88 3.98
C ARG A 236 -3.10 -33.31 5.32
N VAL A 237 -3.72 -33.71 6.44
CA VAL A 237 -3.33 -33.30 7.80
C VAL A 237 -1.97 -33.88 8.19
N ASP A 238 -1.78 -35.20 7.99
CA ASP A 238 -0.49 -35.85 8.28
C ASP A 238 0.62 -35.40 7.32
N TRP A 239 0.27 -35.16 6.06
CA TRP A 239 1.17 -34.57 5.08
C TRP A 239 1.60 -33.15 5.52
N LEU A 240 0.65 -32.28 5.91
CA LEU A 240 0.94 -30.92 6.39
C LEU A 240 1.90 -30.93 7.57
N LYS A 241 1.62 -31.75 8.58
CA LYS A 241 2.49 -31.92 9.75
C LYS A 241 3.91 -32.38 9.39
N THR A 242 4.03 -33.30 8.43
CA THR A 242 5.33 -33.80 7.96
C THR A 242 6.09 -32.73 7.20
N THR A 243 5.41 -31.99 6.32
CA THR A 243 5.96 -30.88 5.55
C THR A 243 6.44 -29.76 6.46
N LEU A 244 5.63 -29.34 7.44
CA LEU A 244 6.01 -28.31 8.41
C LEU A 244 7.24 -28.70 9.26
N LYS A 245 7.37 -29.98 9.62
CA LYS A 245 8.60 -30.48 10.29
C LYS A 245 9.82 -30.42 9.39
N GLY A 246 9.66 -30.67 8.08
CA GLY A 246 10.72 -30.53 7.09
C GLY A 246 11.12 -29.07 6.85
N LEU A 247 10.19 -28.14 7.00
CA LEU A 247 10.37 -26.69 6.85
C LEU A 247 10.69 -25.98 8.18
N LYS A 248 11.23 -26.68 9.16
CA LYS A 248 11.58 -26.11 10.46
C LYS A 248 12.47 -24.86 10.29
N GLY A 249 12.09 -23.77 10.94
CA GLY A 249 12.78 -22.47 10.84
C GLY A 249 12.38 -21.64 9.61
N LYS A 250 11.39 -22.08 8.84
CA LYS A 250 10.75 -21.32 7.78
C LYS A 250 9.33 -20.97 8.20
N LYS A 251 8.86 -19.79 7.82
CA LYS A 251 7.47 -19.37 7.97
C LYS A 251 6.63 -19.97 6.85
N VAL A 252 5.46 -20.48 7.19
CA VAL A 252 4.55 -21.13 6.24
C VAL A 252 3.15 -20.57 6.41
N LEU A 253 2.60 -20.01 5.35
CA LEU A 253 1.20 -19.58 5.30
C LEU A 253 0.36 -20.73 4.78
N VAL A 254 -0.68 -21.13 5.50
CA VAL A 254 -1.66 -22.14 5.09
C VAL A 254 -2.99 -21.46 4.88
N ILE A 255 -3.58 -21.62 3.70
CA ILE A 255 -4.90 -21.04 3.40
C ILE A 255 -5.88 -22.18 3.11
N CYS A 256 -7.06 -22.09 3.70
CA CYS A 256 -8.19 -22.99 3.50
C CYS A 256 -9.49 -22.21 3.33
N ALA A 257 -10.53 -22.84 2.80
CA ALA A 257 -11.78 -22.19 2.43
C ALA A 257 -12.60 -21.72 3.64
N SER A 258 -12.50 -22.40 4.81
CA SER A 258 -13.37 -22.08 5.95
C SER A 258 -12.60 -21.79 7.24
N ALA A 259 -13.23 -20.98 8.11
CA ALA A 259 -12.74 -20.71 9.45
C ALA A 259 -12.64 -21.98 10.31
N ASP A 260 -13.63 -22.86 10.22
CA ASP A 260 -13.68 -24.09 11.02
C ASP A 260 -12.52 -25.02 10.66
N THR A 261 -12.19 -25.16 9.35
CA THR A 261 -11.02 -25.90 8.89
C THR A 261 -9.73 -25.27 9.40
N ALA A 262 -9.62 -23.94 9.39
CA ALA A 262 -8.45 -23.22 9.87
C ALA A 262 -8.21 -23.43 11.38
N VAL A 263 -9.26 -23.29 12.17
CA VAL A 263 -9.22 -23.49 13.63
C VAL A 263 -8.90 -24.94 13.99
N GLY A 264 -9.54 -25.91 13.32
CA GLY A 264 -9.28 -27.33 13.54
C GLY A 264 -7.83 -27.72 13.24
N LEU A 265 -7.29 -27.25 12.11
CA LEU A 265 -5.88 -27.47 11.75
C LEU A 265 -4.93 -26.83 12.75
N GLU A 266 -5.14 -25.57 13.12
CA GLU A 266 -4.31 -24.84 14.09
C GLU A 266 -4.26 -25.59 15.42
N HIS A 267 -5.44 -25.91 15.96
CA HIS A 267 -5.54 -26.64 17.23
C HIS A 267 -4.81 -27.99 17.19
N HIS A 268 -4.97 -28.76 16.09
CA HIS A 268 -4.26 -30.03 15.91
C HIS A 268 -2.73 -29.86 15.85
N LEU A 269 -2.26 -28.87 15.09
CA LEU A 269 -0.83 -28.59 14.94
C LEU A 269 -0.20 -28.19 16.28
N GLN A 270 -0.86 -27.33 17.04
CA GLN A 270 -0.39 -26.85 18.33
C GLN A 270 -0.42 -27.95 19.40
N MET A 271 -1.59 -28.55 19.61
CA MET A 271 -1.82 -29.47 20.75
C MET A 271 -1.31 -30.89 20.52
N ARG A 272 -1.33 -31.39 19.29
CA ARG A 272 -0.95 -32.77 18.98
C ARG A 272 0.42 -32.90 18.33
N SER A 273 0.87 -31.87 17.64
CA SER A 273 2.11 -31.95 16.87
C SER A 273 3.24 -31.11 17.46
N GLY A 274 2.94 -30.22 18.43
CA GLY A 274 3.91 -29.34 19.07
C GLY A 274 4.53 -28.34 18.09
N ILE A 275 3.80 -27.98 17.03
CA ILE A 275 4.18 -26.96 16.06
C ILE A 275 3.54 -25.65 16.49
N ARG A 276 4.35 -24.61 16.68
CA ARG A 276 3.84 -23.28 17.00
C ARG A 276 3.02 -22.77 15.83
N SER A 277 1.74 -22.57 16.06
CA SER A 277 0.74 -22.15 15.08
C SER A 277 -0.13 -21.03 15.60
N ALA A 278 -0.72 -20.28 14.69
CA ALA A 278 -1.78 -19.32 14.96
C ALA A 278 -2.87 -19.45 13.89
N ALA A 279 -4.11 -19.20 14.28
CA ALA A 279 -5.25 -19.12 13.35
C ALA A 279 -5.54 -17.66 13.00
N PHE A 280 -6.02 -17.43 11.77
CA PHE A 280 -6.38 -16.12 11.27
C PHE A 280 -7.66 -16.23 10.42
N HIS A 281 -8.79 -15.79 10.98
CA HIS A 281 -10.09 -15.97 10.34
C HIS A 281 -11.05 -14.82 10.71
N GLU A 282 -12.18 -14.74 10.00
CA GLU A 282 -13.20 -13.69 10.14
C GLU A 282 -13.86 -13.63 11.51
N GLY A 283 -13.88 -14.72 12.25
CA GLY A 283 -14.43 -14.74 13.61
C GLY A 283 -13.57 -14.10 14.69
N LEU A 284 -12.32 -13.72 14.37
CA LEU A 284 -11.42 -13.00 15.28
C LEU A 284 -11.68 -11.50 15.20
N SER A 285 -11.57 -10.82 16.33
CA SER A 285 -11.51 -9.34 16.37
C SER A 285 -10.26 -8.83 15.65
N ILE A 286 -10.24 -7.55 15.30
CA ILE A 286 -9.08 -6.91 14.64
C ILE A 286 -7.83 -7.07 15.51
N ILE A 287 -7.93 -6.82 16.81
CA ILE A 287 -6.82 -6.96 17.77
C ILE A 287 -6.28 -8.39 17.83
N GLU A 288 -7.17 -9.39 17.82
CA GLU A 288 -6.74 -10.80 17.81
C GLU A 288 -6.05 -11.17 16.50
N ARG A 289 -6.54 -10.65 15.35
CA ARG A 289 -5.90 -10.83 14.05
C ARG A 289 -4.51 -10.19 14.02
N ASP A 290 -4.37 -8.97 14.52
CA ASP A 290 -3.08 -8.29 14.60
C ASP A 290 -2.10 -9.05 15.48
N SER A 291 -2.56 -9.54 16.64
CA SER A 291 -1.76 -10.37 17.53
C SER A 291 -1.31 -11.68 16.88
N ALA A 292 -2.18 -12.34 16.12
CA ALA A 292 -1.84 -13.56 15.38
C ALA A 292 -0.84 -13.29 14.25
N ALA A 293 -1.00 -12.20 13.51
CA ALA A 293 -0.09 -11.76 12.46
C ALA A 293 1.29 -11.39 13.04
N ALA A 294 1.35 -10.62 14.12
CA ALA A 294 2.58 -10.28 14.82
C ALA A 294 3.28 -11.53 15.36
N TYR A 295 2.54 -12.46 15.97
CA TYR A 295 3.10 -13.74 16.44
C TYR A 295 3.64 -14.58 15.28
N PHE A 296 3.01 -14.57 14.12
CA PHE A 296 3.54 -15.24 12.93
C PHE A 296 4.77 -14.52 12.37
N ALA A 297 4.81 -13.21 12.41
CA ALA A 297 5.92 -12.41 11.91
C ALA A 297 7.20 -12.52 12.76
N ASP A 298 7.10 -12.78 14.08
CA ASP A 298 8.24 -12.98 14.96
C ASP A 298 9.08 -14.21 14.54
N MET A 299 10.31 -13.96 14.08
CA MET A 299 11.20 -14.99 13.53
C MET A 299 11.82 -15.89 14.60
N ASP A 300 11.98 -15.42 15.83
CA ASP A 300 12.69 -16.11 16.91
C ASP A 300 11.77 -17.00 17.76
N SER A 301 10.73 -16.40 18.30
CA SER A 301 9.84 -17.04 19.27
C SER A 301 8.42 -17.28 18.72
N GLY A 302 8.09 -16.69 17.57
CA GLY A 302 6.77 -16.70 16.98
C GLY A 302 6.30 -18.02 16.36
N ALA A 303 5.08 -17.99 15.82
CA ALA A 303 4.49 -19.13 15.13
C ALA A 303 5.29 -19.49 13.87
N GLN A 304 5.48 -20.80 13.64
CA GLN A 304 6.05 -21.29 12.40
C GLN A 304 5.01 -21.24 11.27
N VAL A 305 3.75 -21.44 11.61
CA VAL A 305 2.65 -21.52 10.64
C VAL A 305 1.49 -20.61 11.05
N LEU A 306 0.96 -19.89 10.07
CA LEU A 306 -0.31 -19.19 10.18
C LEU A 306 -1.33 -19.91 9.32
N VAL A 307 -2.46 -20.32 9.91
CA VAL A 307 -3.55 -21.01 9.22
C VAL A 307 -4.69 -20.01 9.03
N CYS A 308 -4.96 -19.65 7.79
CA CYS A 308 -5.96 -18.64 7.43
C CYS A 308 -7.18 -19.26 6.77
N SER A 309 -8.35 -18.68 7.06
CA SER A 309 -9.52 -18.81 6.19
C SER A 309 -9.40 -17.93 4.95
N GLU A 310 -10.28 -18.10 3.97
CA GLU A 310 -10.35 -17.28 2.76
C GLU A 310 -10.47 -15.79 3.10
N ILE A 311 -11.53 -15.43 3.79
CA ILE A 311 -11.85 -14.04 4.18
C ILE A 311 -10.82 -13.51 5.18
N GLY A 312 -10.39 -14.34 6.13
CA GLY A 312 -9.41 -13.95 7.14
C GLY A 312 -8.08 -13.47 6.54
N SER A 313 -7.67 -14.03 5.39
CA SER A 313 -6.40 -13.65 4.75
C SER A 313 -6.46 -12.36 3.94
N GLU A 314 -7.63 -11.80 3.66
CA GLU A 314 -7.78 -10.58 2.87
C GLU A 314 -7.12 -9.36 3.52
N GLY A 315 -6.59 -8.46 2.68
CA GLY A 315 -6.01 -7.18 3.10
C GLY A 315 -4.65 -7.26 3.79
N ARG A 316 -4.09 -8.44 4.08
CA ARG A 316 -2.82 -8.59 4.83
C ARG A 316 -1.63 -8.92 3.92
N ASN A 317 -0.45 -8.48 4.37
CA ASN A 317 0.83 -8.72 3.73
C ASN A 317 1.67 -9.71 4.54
N PHE A 318 2.04 -10.84 3.94
CA PHE A 318 2.89 -11.87 4.57
C PHE A 318 4.15 -12.14 3.75
N GLN A 319 4.67 -11.16 3.02
CA GLN A 319 5.80 -11.33 2.11
C GLN A 319 7.13 -11.70 2.81
N PHE A 320 7.22 -11.63 4.14
CA PHE A 320 8.33 -12.21 4.89
C PHE A 320 8.33 -13.74 4.88
N SER A 321 7.19 -14.37 4.52
CA SER A 321 7.07 -15.79 4.22
C SER A 321 7.21 -16.05 2.73
N HIS A 322 7.74 -17.20 2.35
CA HIS A 322 7.87 -17.63 0.94
C HIS A 322 7.40 -19.08 0.71
N HIS A 323 6.72 -19.67 1.70
CA HIS A 323 6.06 -20.95 1.58
C HIS A 323 4.55 -20.76 1.79
N LEU A 324 3.77 -21.10 0.76
CA LEU A 324 2.31 -21.11 0.77
C LEU A 324 1.81 -22.53 0.65
N VAL A 325 0.95 -22.95 1.55
CA VAL A 325 0.19 -24.19 1.44
C VAL A 325 -1.26 -23.83 1.09
N LEU A 326 -1.73 -24.29 -0.05
CA LEU A 326 -3.14 -24.25 -0.43
C LEU A 326 -3.77 -25.57 0.00
N PHE A 327 -4.33 -25.60 1.22
CA PHE A 327 -4.92 -26.84 1.81
C PHE A 327 -6.10 -27.36 0.98
N ASP A 328 -6.83 -26.45 0.37
CA ASP A 328 -7.84 -26.65 -0.66
C ASP A 328 -7.69 -25.60 -1.76
N LEU A 329 -8.39 -25.79 -2.87
CA LEU A 329 -8.37 -24.87 -4.01
C LEU A 329 -9.75 -24.25 -4.19
N PRO A 330 -9.84 -22.91 -4.33
CA PRO A 330 -11.09 -22.24 -4.64
C PRO A 330 -11.53 -22.54 -6.08
N LEU A 331 -12.83 -22.58 -6.33
CA LEU A 331 -13.35 -22.77 -7.68
C LEU A 331 -13.13 -21.54 -8.57
N ASN A 332 -13.14 -20.33 -7.97
CA ASN A 332 -12.88 -19.09 -8.67
C ASN A 332 -11.35 -18.86 -8.81
N PRO A 333 -10.82 -18.70 -10.03
CA PRO A 333 -9.39 -18.47 -10.25
C PRO A 333 -8.88 -17.13 -9.68
N ASP A 334 -9.73 -16.12 -9.53
CA ASP A 334 -9.33 -14.85 -8.94
C ASP A 334 -9.00 -15.00 -7.45
N LEU A 335 -9.79 -15.81 -6.72
CA LEU A 335 -9.47 -16.15 -5.33
C LEU A 335 -8.15 -16.90 -5.23
N LEU A 336 -7.83 -17.77 -6.20
CA LEU A 336 -6.52 -18.43 -6.24
C LEU A 336 -5.38 -17.42 -6.41
N GLU A 337 -5.52 -16.48 -7.33
CA GLU A 337 -4.54 -15.42 -7.53
C GLU A 337 -4.43 -14.52 -6.28
N GLN A 338 -5.52 -14.20 -5.61
CA GLN A 338 -5.50 -13.45 -4.35
C GLN A 338 -4.77 -14.22 -3.24
N ARG A 339 -5.02 -15.54 -3.08
CA ARG A 339 -4.30 -16.39 -2.12
C ARG A 339 -2.79 -16.38 -2.38
N ILE A 340 -2.37 -16.53 -3.64
CA ILE A 340 -0.95 -16.47 -4.02
C ILE A 340 -0.38 -15.06 -3.79
N GLY A 341 -1.17 -14.03 -4.09
CA GLY A 341 -0.83 -12.63 -3.92
C GLY A 341 -0.53 -12.20 -2.47
N ARG A 342 -0.88 -13.01 -1.46
CA ARG A 342 -0.47 -12.74 -0.06
C ARG A 342 1.04 -12.77 0.14
N LEU A 343 1.76 -13.58 -0.65
CA LEU A 343 3.21 -13.70 -0.62
C LEU A 343 3.89 -13.12 -1.86
N ASP A 344 3.18 -13.13 -3.00
CA ASP A 344 3.69 -12.74 -4.31
C ASP A 344 3.50 -11.24 -4.57
N ARG A 345 4.29 -10.43 -3.87
CA ARG A 345 4.22 -8.96 -3.90
C ARG A 345 5.56 -8.34 -4.30
N ILE A 346 5.52 -7.07 -4.69
CA ILE A 346 6.72 -6.26 -4.92
C ILE A 346 7.52 -6.21 -3.62
N GLY A 347 8.84 -6.41 -3.70
CA GLY A 347 9.72 -6.47 -2.54
C GLY A 347 9.98 -7.87 -1.98
N GLN A 348 9.27 -8.91 -2.45
CA GLN A 348 9.60 -10.30 -2.11
C GLN A 348 10.95 -10.70 -2.72
N GLN A 349 11.87 -11.15 -1.85
CA GLN A 349 13.25 -11.48 -2.24
C GLN A 349 13.48 -12.97 -2.54
N HIS A 350 12.50 -13.82 -2.20
CA HIS A 350 12.62 -15.26 -2.32
C HIS A 350 11.63 -15.84 -3.33
N GLU A 351 12.00 -16.96 -3.97
CA GLU A 351 11.08 -17.73 -4.79
C GLU A 351 9.91 -18.25 -3.94
N ILE A 352 8.69 -18.12 -4.47
CA ILE A 352 7.48 -18.50 -3.76
C ILE A 352 7.21 -19.99 -4.01
N ASN A 353 7.27 -20.77 -2.95
CA ASN A 353 7.01 -22.20 -2.98
C ASN A 353 5.53 -22.47 -2.64
N ILE A 354 4.75 -22.86 -3.65
CA ILE A 354 3.33 -23.15 -3.54
C ILE A 354 3.15 -24.65 -3.38
N HIS A 355 2.69 -25.09 -2.23
CA HIS A 355 2.45 -26.50 -1.90
C HIS A 355 0.97 -26.80 -2.01
N VAL A 356 0.62 -27.77 -2.89
CA VAL A 356 -0.77 -28.14 -3.14
C VAL A 356 -0.98 -29.63 -2.85
N PRO A 357 -1.46 -30.00 -1.65
CA PRO A 357 -1.95 -31.34 -1.40
C PRO A 357 -3.34 -31.50 -2.00
N TYR A 358 -3.58 -32.61 -2.68
CA TYR A 358 -4.90 -32.93 -3.22
C TYR A 358 -5.17 -34.43 -3.14
N LEU A 359 -6.45 -34.78 -3.07
CA LEU A 359 -6.90 -36.18 -3.03
C LEU A 359 -6.97 -36.73 -4.45
N GLU A 360 -6.33 -37.87 -4.68
CA GLU A 360 -6.35 -38.58 -5.98
C GLU A 360 -7.75 -39.04 -6.34
N SER A 361 -8.05 -39.05 -7.65
CA SER A 361 -9.34 -39.49 -8.21
C SER A 361 -10.55 -38.75 -7.62
N SER A 362 -10.36 -37.48 -7.27
CA SER A 362 -11.37 -36.61 -6.66
C SER A 362 -11.57 -35.31 -7.45
N ALA A 363 -12.58 -34.53 -7.07
CA ALA A 363 -12.82 -33.19 -7.59
C ALA A 363 -11.60 -32.25 -7.41
N GLN A 364 -10.82 -32.44 -6.34
CA GLN A 364 -9.63 -31.67 -6.07
C GLN A 364 -8.52 -31.91 -7.11
N GLU A 365 -8.32 -33.17 -7.53
CA GLU A 365 -7.37 -33.49 -8.61
C GLU A 365 -7.78 -32.83 -9.92
N ILE A 366 -9.08 -32.87 -10.27
CA ILE A 366 -9.60 -32.20 -11.48
C ILE A 366 -9.28 -30.73 -11.47
N LEU A 367 -9.60 -30.04 -10.37
CA LEU A 367 -9.39 -28.62 -10.22
C LEU A 367 -7.90 -28.26 -10.23
N PHE A 368 -7.05 -29.01 -9.51
CA PHE A 368 -5.60 -28.84 -9.55
C PHE A 368 -5.05 -28.98 -10.97
N ARG A 369 -5.42 -30.04 -11.69
CA ARG A 369 -4.95 -30.25 -13.07
C ARG A 369 -5.42 -29.16 -14.02
N TRP A 370 -6.64 -28.70 -13.87
CA TRP A 370 -7.16 -27.61 -14.68
C TRP A 370 -6.37 -26.30 -14.46
N TYR A 371 -6.11 -25.93 -13.22
CA TYR A 371 -5.30 -24.77 -12.88
C TYR A 371 -3.84 -24.90 -13.33
N ASN A 372 -3.25 -26.08 -13.11
CA ASN A 372 -1.82 -26.31 -13.38
C ASN A 372 -1.54 -26.53 -14.87
N GLU A 373 -2.30 -27.44 -15.50
CA GLU A 373 -2.08 -27.84 -16.88
C GLU A 373 -2.86 -26.94 -17.87
N GLY A 374 -4.09 -26.55 -17.55
CA GLY A 374 -4.95 -25.73 -18.41
C GLY A 374 -4.53 -24.24 -18.44
N LEU A 375 -4.42 -23.61 -17.27
CA LEU A 375 -4.20 -22.18 -17.14
C LEU A 375 -2.77 -21.79 -16.73
N SER A 376 -1.99 -22.70 -16.16
CA SER A 376 -0.64 -22.46 -15.60
C SER A 376 -0.60 -21.42 -14.45
N LEU A 377 -1.70 -21.28 -13.69
CA LEU A 377 -1.89 -20.21 -12.68
C LEU A 377 -0.89 -20.28 -11.51
N PHE A 378 -0.41 -21.47 -11.18
CA PHE A 378 0.59 -21.58 -10.09
C PHE A 378 1.96 -21.03 -10.47
N THR A 379 2.27 -20.88 -11.75
CA THR A 379 3.60 -20.43 -12.23
C THR A 379 3.55 -19.07 -12.89
N GLN A 380 2.39 -18.67 -13.41
CA GLN A 380 2.17 -17.41 -14.12
C GLN A 380 0.86 -16.79 -13.68
N SER A 381 0.84 -15.49 -13.46
CA SER A 381 -0.42 -14.76 -13.29
C SER A 381 -1.18 -14.69 -14.62
N CYS A 382 -2.49 -14.77 -14.57
CA CYS A 382 -3.35 -14.69 -15.74
C CYS A 382 -4.48 -13.67 -15.49
N SER A 383 -4.35 -12.49 -16.06
CA SER A 383 -5.36 -11.42 -15.93
C SER A 383 -6.72 -11.77 -16.55
N ALA A 384 -6.77 -12.80 -17.38
CA ALA A 384 -7.99 -13.27 -18.04
C ALA A 384 -8.58 -14.55 -17.39
N ALA A 385 -8.07 -14.96 -16.23
CA ALA A 385 -8.46 -16.24 -15.61
C ALA A 385 -9.97 -16.36 -15.38
N LYS A 386 -10.63 -15.29 -14.98
CA LYS A 386 -12.08 -15.23 -14.80
C LYS A 386 -12.84 -15.44 -16.12
N SER A 387 -12.44 -14.77 -17.20
CA SER A 387 -13.08 -14.95 -18.52
C SER A 387 -12.92 -16.37 -19.05
N ILE A 388 -11.76 -16.99 -18.78
CA ILE A 388 -11.50 -18.38 -19.15
C ILE A 388 -12.37 -19.32 -18.31
N PHE A 389 -12.52 -19.04 -17.01
CA PHE A 389 -13.40 -19.78 -16.12
C PHE A 389 -14.85 -19.72 -16.61
N ASP A 390 -15.37 -18.54 -16.88
CA ASP A 390 -16.75 -18.35 -17.33
C ASP A 390 -17.03 -19.09 -18.66
N HIS A 391 -16.02 -19.15 -19.55
CA HIS A 391 -16.11 -19.93 -20.80
C HIS A 391 -16.10 -21.45 -20.57
N CYS A 392 -15.28 -21.91 -19.61
CA CYS A 392 -15.07 -23.34 -19.33
C CYS A 392 -15.92 -23.85 -18.15
N GLU A 393 -16.76 -23.04 -17.52
CA GLU A 393 -17.48 -23.35 -16.28
C GLU A 393 -18.27 -24.66 -16.38
N GLN A 394 -19.13 -24.80 -17.39
CA GLN A 394 -19.98 -25.97 -17.55
C GLN A 394 -19.18 -27.28 -17.78
N PRO A 395 -18.18 -27.32 -18.68
CA PRO A 395 -17.30 -28.48 -18.82
C PRO A 395 -16.51 -28.80 -17.54
N LEU A 396 -16.06 -27.79 -16.80
CA LEU A 396 -15.33 -27.96 -15.54
C LEU A 396 -16.21 -28.56 -14.45
N LEU A 397 -17.42 -28.03 -14.27
CA LEU A 397 -18.40 -28.57 -13.31
C LEU A 397 -18.78 -30.02 -13.63
N ALA A 398 -19.00 -30.35 -14.90
CA ALA A 398 -19.26 -31.72 -15.33
C ALA A 398 -18.08 -32.66 -15.04
N ALA A 399 -16.85 -32.20 -15.18
CA ALA A 399 -15.66 -32.99 -14.83
C ALA A 399 -15.53 -33.18 -13.30
N ILE A 400 -15.84 -32.16 -12.50
CA ILE A 400 -15.87 -32.23 -11.02
C ILE A 400 -16.91 -33.23 -10.53
N GLU A 401 -18.06 -33.32 -11.18
CA GLU A 401 -19.10 -34.31 -10.88
C GLU A 401 -18.70 -35.77 -11.25
N ALA A 402 -17.77 -35.93 -12.20
CA ALA A 402 -17.29 -37.21 -12.66
C ALA A 402 -15.75 -37.28 -12.64
N PRO A 403 -15.11 -37.29 -11.46
CA PRO A 403 -13.65 -37.08 -11.31
C PRO A 403 -12.78 -38.16 -11.95
N ASN A 404 -13.33 -39.33 -12.28
CA ASN A 404 -12.63 -40.39 -13.00
C ASN A 404 -12.70 -40.24 -14.55
N SER A 405 -13.32 -39.16 -15.06
CA SER A 405 -13.41 -38.91 -16.50
C SER A 405 -12.10 -38.37 -17.06
N ASP A 406 -11.88 -38.56 -18.36
CA ASP A 406 -10.75 -37.95 -19.06
C ASP A 406 -11.01 -36.47 -19.28
N ILE A 407 -10.17 -35.61 -18.70
CA ILE A 407 -10.24 -34.13 -18.80
C ILE A 407 -9.29 -33.56 -19.85
N SER A 408 -8.67 -34.39 -20.68
CA SER A 408 -7.69 -33.95 -21.68
C SER A 408 -8.29 -32.94 -22.66
N GLU A 409 -9.56 -33.09 -23.02
CA GLU A 409 -10.26 -32.17 -23.90
C GLU A 409 -10.50 -30.80 -23.22
N LEU A 410 -10.95 -30.80 -21.96
CA LEU A 410 -11.13 -29.58 -21.16
C LEU A 410 -9.81 -28.80 -21.04
N ILE A 411 -8.71 -29.52 -20.72
CA ILE A 411 -7.37 -28.92 -20.61
C ILE A 411 -6.94 -28.31 -21.95
N SER A 412 -7.15 -29.03 -23.08
CA SER A 412 -6.79 -28.51 -24.41
C SER A 412 -7.61 -27.28 -24.76
N GLN A 413 -8.92 -27.32 -24.58
CA GLN A 413 -9.81 -26.17 -24.84
C GLN A 413 -9.42 -24.96 -23.99
N SER A 414 -9.12 -25.16 -22.70
CA SER A 414 -8.68 -24.09 -21.81
C SER A 414 -7.34 -23.47 -22.25
N LYS A 415 -6.38 -24.30 -22.70
CA LYS A 415 -5.10 -23.82 -23.26
C LYS A 415 -5.29 -22.98 -24.52
N ASP A 416 -6.09 -23.51 -25.45
CA ASP A 416 -6.32 -22.85 -26.74
C ASP A 416 -7.02 -21.49 -26.52
N TYR A 417 -8.02 -21.45 -25.66
CA TYR A 417 -8.72 -20.23 -25.31
C TYR A 417 -7.82 -19.24 -24.53
N THR A 418 -6.96 -19.75 -23.62
CA THR A 418 -5.96 -18.94 -22.92
C THR A 418 -4.98 -18.30 -23.92
N ALA A 419 -4.52 -19.06 -24.92
CA ALA A 419 -3.63 -18.56 -25.94
C ALA A 419 -4.30 -17.51 -26.84
N GLU A 420 -5.57 -17.72 -27.19
CA GLU A 420 -6.38 -16.77 -27.96
C GLU A 420 -6.55 -15.44 -27.21
N ILE A 421 -6.95 -15.49 -25.94
CA ILE A 421 -7.10 -14.27 -25.11
C ILE A 421 -5.75 -13.57 -24.92
N LYS A 422 -4.67 -14.30 -24.60
CA LYS A 422 -3.33 -13.70 -24.49
C LYS A 422 -2.89 -13.02 -25.79
N ALA A 423 -3.17 -13.63 -26.95
CA ALA A 423 -2.87 -13.03 -28.24
C ALA A 423 -3.72 -11.75 -28.48
N MET A 424 -5.00 -11.78 -28.15
CA MET A 424 -5.88 -10.62 -28.26
C MET A 424 -5.42 -9.46 -27.33
N LEU A 425 -5.08 -9.76 -26.09
CA LEU A 425 -4.53 -8.77 -25.14
C LEU A 425 -3.18 -8.20 -25.61
N ALA A 426 -2.34 -9.02 -26.22
CA ALA A 426 -1.04 -8.60 -26.75
C ALA A 426 -1.15 -7.77 -28.04
N SER A 427 -2.20 -7.95 -28.84
CA SER A 427 -2.45 -7.16 -30.04
C SER A 427 -3.18 -5.85 -29.79
N GLY A 428 -3.86 -5.74 -28.66
CA GLY A 428 -4.69 -4.59 -28.30
C GLY A 428 -3.93 -3.44 -27.65
N ARG A 429 -4.61 -2.69 -26.80
CA ARG A 429 -4.12 -1.48 -26.09
C ARG A 429 -3.04 -1.77 -25.05
N ASN A 430 -3.02 -2.96 -24.45
CA ASN A 430 -2.18 -3.29 -23.30
C ASN A 430 -0.68 -2.98 -23.47
N PRO A 431 -0.02 -3.34 -24.59
CA PRO A 431 1.39 -3.02 -24.76
C PRO A 431 1.69 -1.52 -24.73
N LEU A 432 0.74 -0.69 -25.22
CA LEU A 432 0.89 0.76 -25.21
C LEU A 432 0.78 1.33 -23.78
N LEU A 433 -0.09 0.76 -22.96
CA LEU A 433 -0.23 1.15 -21.55
C LEU A 433 1.02 0.79 -20.73
N GLU A 434 1.64 -0.34 -21.02
CA GLU A 434 2.88 -0.77 -20.36
C GLU A 434 4.05 0.20 -20.62
N LEU A 435 4.12 0.79 -21.80
CA LEU A 435 5.13 1.80 -22.15
C LEU A 435 4.97 3.12 -21.37
N ASN A 436 3.77 3.42 -20.89
CA ASN A 436 3.48 4.62 -20.12
C ASN A 436 3.51 4.40 -18.59
N SER A 437 3.66 3.16 -18.14
CA SER A 437 3.41 2.81 -16.74
C SER A 437 4.56 3.12 -15.80
N CYS A 438 5.82 3.05 -16.25
CA CYS A 438 6.98 3.25 -15.42
C CYS A 438 8.08 4.00 -16.17
N ASN A 439 8.40 5.21 -15.72
CA ASN A 439 9.63 5.89 -16.10
C ASN A 439 10.74 5.47 -15.13
N THR A 440 11.58 4.51 -15.55
CA THR A 440 12.61 3.92 -14.70
C THR A 440 13.69 4.91 -14.29
N GLU A 441 14.00 5.92 -15.11
CA GLU A 441 15.00 6.95 -14.80
C GLU A 441 14.46 7.87 -13.70
N LEU A 442 13.25 8.40 -13.87
CA LEU A 442 12.62 9.26 -12.87
C LEU A 442 12.36 8.49 -11.56
N ALA A 443 11.98 7.22 -11.64
CA ALA A 443 11.78 6.38 -10.46
C ALA A 443 13.10 6.20 -9.68
N ALA A 444 14.24 6.01 -10.37
CA ALA A 444 15.54 5.90 -9.73
C ALA A 444 15.93 7.22 -9.04
N GLU A 445 15.75 8.36 -9.71
CA GLU A 445 16.01 9.68 -9.11
C GLU A 445 15.16 9.93 -7.86
N LEU A 446 13.88 9.54 -7.88
CA LEU A 446 13.00 9.66 -6.72
C LEU A 446 13.40 8.74 -5.57
N ILE A 447 13.82 7.50 -5.87
CA ILE A 447 14.32 6.55 -4.85
C ILE A 447 15.57 7.11 -4.19
N ASP A 448 16.55 7.56 -4.99
CA ASP A 448 17.79 8.15 -4.48
C ASP A 448 17.49 9.38 -3.59
N ALA A 449 16.55 10.24 -3.98
CA ALA A 449 16.15 11.41 -3.20
C ALA A 449 15.48 11.03 -1.87
N ILE A 450 14.62 10.01 -1.87
CA ILE A 450 13.97 9.50 -0.66
C ILE A 450 15.01 8.89 0.29
N GLU A 451 15.95 8.08 -0.23
CA GLU A 451 17.02 7.46 0.58
C GLU A 451 17.97 8.52 1.17
N GLU A 452 18.23 9.62 0.46
CA GLU A 452 19.04 10.73 0.96
C GLU A 452 18.30 11.50 2.10
N ASP A 453 17.02 11.72 1.95
CA ASP A 453 16.20 12.45 2.94
C ASP A 453 15.97 11.60 4.22
N GLU A 454 15.83 10.31 4.07
CA GLU A 454 15.68 9.35 5.19
C GLU A 454 16.98 9.04 5.94
N ASN A 455 18.05 9.82 5.78
CA ASN A 455 19.35 9.56 6.40
C ASN A 455 19.22 9.02 7.84
N PRO A 456 19.42 7.70 8.05
CA PRO A 456 19.07 7.06 9.32
C PRO A 456 19.93 7.55 10.49
N ALA A 457 21.14 8.03 10.25
CA ALA A 457 22.02 8.49 11.31
C ALA A 457 21.48 9.76 11.98
N VAL A 458 21.06 10.76 11.17
CA VAL A 458 20.52 12.03 11.70
C VAL A 458 19.18 11.79 12.39
N PHE A 459 18.34 10.97 11.78
CA PHE A 459 17.02 10.64 12.34
C PHE A 459 17.14 9.89 13.67
N ASN A 460 17.97 8.85 13.74
CA ASN A 460 18.15 8.05 14.95
C ASN A 460 18.77 8.89 16.08
N ASP A 461 19.79 9.72 15.79
CA ASP A 461 20.36 10.62 16.79
C ASP A 461 19.31 11.58 17.38
N TYR A 462 18.38 12.08 16.53
CA TYR A 462 17.31 12.95 16.99
C TYR A 462 16.27 12.17 17.84
N THR A 463 15.81 11.03 17.37
CA THR A 463 14.79 10.22 18.07
C THR A 463 15.29 9.68 19.39
N ASP A 464 16.55 9.22 19.46
CA ASP A 464 17.17 8.77 20.72
C ASP A 464 17.22 9.90 21.75
N ALA A 465 17.62 11.10 21.33
CA ALA A 465 17.61 12.27 22.21
C ALA A 465 16.20 12.68 22.63
N LEU A 466 15.23 12.60 21.70
CA LEU A 466 13.83 12.91 21.97
C LEU A 466 13.25 11.94 23.02
N PHE A 467 13.42 10.63 22.81
CA PHE A 467 12.89 9.61 23.72
C PHE A 467 13.55 9.67 25.10
N GLU A 468 14.86 9.95 25.17
CA GLU A 468 15.56 10.16 26.43
C GLU A 468 15.00 11.37 27.19
N VAL A 469 14.79 12.51 26.52
CA VAL A 469 14.28 13.74 27.14
C VAL A 469 12.85 13.56 27.66
N PHE A 470 11.99 12.88 26.90
CA PHE A 470 10.62 12.62 27.33
C PHE A 470 10.49 11.45 28.30
N GLY A 471 11.54 10.63 28.46
CA GLY A 471 11.59 9.51 29.39
C GLY A 471 10.87 8.26 28.87
N LEU A 472 10.79 8.07 27.56
CA LEU A 472 10.33 6.81 26.99
C LEU A 472 11.36 5.70 27.17
N GLU A 473 10.90 4.50 27.49
CA GLU A 473 11.74 3.31 27.56
C GLU A 473 11.88 2.66 26.19
N GLN A 474 13.14 2.42 25.78
CA GLN A 474 13.46 1.78 24.50
C GLN A 474 13.94 0.35 24.79
N GLU A 475 13.24 -0.64 24.26
CA GLU A 475 13.55 -2.05 24.39
C GLU A 475 13.91 -2.64 23.02
N TYR A 476 15.00 -3.43 22.95
CA TYR A 476 15.36 -4.12 21.72
C TYR A 476 14.29 -5.15 21.35
N HIS A 477 13.77 -5.08 20.13
CA HIS A 477 12.84 -6.06 19.58
C HIS A 477 13.57 -7.07 18.67
N SER A 478 14.15 -6.60 17.58
CA SER A 478 14.87 -7.38 16.57
C SER A 478 15.83 -6.45 15.81
N GLU A 479 16.63 -6.99 14.89
CA GLU A 479 17.51 -6.18 14.06
C GLU A 479 16.72 -5.12 13.29
N GLY A 480 17.05 -3.85 13.49
CA GLY A 480 16.37 -2.70 12.86
C GLY A 480 15.05 -2.28 13.51
N ALA A 481 14.60 -2.91 14.60
CA ALA A 481 13.35 -2.59 15.27
C ALA A 481 13.48 -2.52 16.80
N GLN A 482 12.68 -1.63 17.41
CA GLN A 482 12.63 -1.43 18.86
C GLN A 482 11.18 -1.30 19.35
N ILE A 483 10.96 -1.62 20.61
CA ILE A 483 9.70 -1.37 21.31
C ILE A 483 9.86 -0.11 22.13
N LEU A 484 8.97 0.84 21.94
CA LEU A 484 8.85 2.03 22.76
C LEU A 484 7.77 1.78 23.82
N ARG A 485 8.05 2.13 25.07
CA ARG A 485 7.11 2.00 26.19
C ARG A 485 7.05 3.28 27.00
N THR A 486 5.88 3.55 27.55
CA THR A 486 5.76 4.57 28.61
C THR A 486 6.48 4.09 29.87
N SER A 487 7.15 4.99 30.57
CA SER A 487 7.88 4.66 31.78
C SER A 487 7.52 5.56 32.96
N ASP A 488 7.83 5.10 34.18
CA ASP A 488 7.68 5.90 35.40
C ASP A 488 8.62 7.13 35.45
N HIS A 489 9.51 7.29 34.46
CA HIS A 489 10.47 8.39 34.35
C HIS A 489 9.98 9.52 33.47
N MET A 490 8.83 9.37 32.82
CA MET A 490 8.23 10.43 32.02
C MET A 490 7.86 11.64 32.88
N GLU A 491 8.19 12.84 32.42
CA GLU A 491 7.80 14.08 33.11
C GLU A 491 6.31 14.39 32.93
N ASN A 492 5.69 13.94 31.85
CA ASN A 492 4.25 14.04 31.55
C ASN A 492 3.63 12.64 31.56
N ASP A 493 2.34 12.55 31.88
CA ASP A 493 1.59 11.30 31.91
C ASP A 493 1.40 10.67 30.51
N TYR A 494 1.76 11.36 29.44
CA TYR A 494 1.63 10.90 28.07
C TYR A 494 2.80 11.39 27.18
N PHE A 495 3.05 10.66 26.11
CA PHE A 495 3.96 11.06 25.05
C PHE A 495 3.13 11.50 23.83
N PRO A 496 3.45 12.64 23.17
CA PRO A 496 2.72 13.10 21.99
C PRO A 496 2.70 12.04 20.88
N GLY A 497 1.54 11.83 20.25
CA GLY A 497 1.36 10.81 19.20
C GLY A 497 1.40 9.35 19.66
N PHE A 498 1.46 9.07 20.97
CA PHE A 498 1.47 7.70 21.51
C PHE A 498 0.07 7.10 21.70
N ASN A 499 -0.99 7.95 21.61
CA ASN A 499 -2.40 7.57 21.55
C ASN A 499 -2.87 6.59 22.65
N ASN A 500 -2.51 6.84 23.92
CA ASN A 500 -2.86 6.01 25.09
C ASN A 500 -2.47 4.52 25.00
N ARG A 501 -1.50 4.18 24.18
CA ARG A 501 -0.96 2.83 24.10
C ARG A 501 0.13 2.61 25.16
N ASP A 502 0.22 1.39 25.68
CA ASP A 502 1.26 1.02 26.65
C ASP A 502 2.62 0.80 25.96
N SER A 503 2.60 0.36 24.71
CA SER A 503 3.80 0.11 23.91
C SER A 503 3.51 0.15 22.41
N VAL A 504 4.53 0.45 21.63
CA VAL A 504 4.51 0.37 20.16
C VAL A 504 5.83 -0.20 19.65
N THR A 505 5.76 -1.06 18.64
CA THR A 505 6.95 -1.54 17.94
C THR A 505 7.20 -0.66 16.73
N VAL A 506 8.39 -0.10 16.63
CA VAL A 506 8.76 0.84 15.57
C VAL A 506 10.05 0.42 14.86
N THR A 507 10.17 0.84 13.62
CA THR A 507 11.39 0.71 12.82
C THR A 507 11.62 1.96 12.00
N SER A 508 12.87 2.39 11.87
CA SER A 508 13.27 3.44 10.92
C SER A 508 13.74 2.87 9.56
N ASP A 509 13.71 1.55 9.39
CA ASP A 509 14.02 0.88 8.13
C ASP A 509 12.75 0.72 7.29
N ARG A 510 12.63 1.49 6.21
CA ARG A 510 11.50 1.45 5.27
C ARG A 510 11.27 0.05 4.71
N ASN A 511 12.34 -0.68 4.34
CA ASN A 511 12.22 -2.02 3.78
C ASN A 511 11.65 -3.01 4.81
N LEU A 512 12.05 -2.87 6.08
CA LEU A 512 11.50 -3.68 7.16
C LEU A 512 10.03 -3.32 7.42
N ALA A 513 9.68 -2.04 7.45
CA ALA A 513 8.31 -1.58 7.64
C ALA A 513 7.36 -2.06 6.52
N LEU A 514 7.80 -2.04 5.27
CA LEU A 514 7.02 -2.53 4.13
C LEU A 514 6.70 -4.03 4.20
N VAL A 515 7.55 -4.80 4.88
CA VAL A 515 7.40 -6.26 5.03
C VAL A 515 6.67 -6.64 6.31
N ARG A 516 6.71 -5.79 7.35
CA ARG A 516 6.25 -6.04 8.71
C ARG A 516 5.17 -5.04 9.11
N GLU A 517 3.91 -5.36 8.82
CA GLU A 517 2.75 -4.53 9.20
C GLU A 517 2.53 -4.40 10.72
N ASP A 518 3.16 -5.24 11.51
CA ASP A 518 3.15 -5.19 12.98
C ASP A 518 4.12 -4.15 13.56
N MET A 519 4.88 -3.45 12.71
CA MET A 519 5.81 -2.39 13.09
C MET A 519 5.41 -1.08 12.43
N GLU A 520 5.40 0.00 13.20
CA GLU A 520 5.15 1.33 12.67
C GLU A 520 6.44 1.90 12.06
N PHE A 521 6.31 2.50 10.88
CA PHE A 521 7.44 3.16 10.21
C PHE A 521 7.68 4.52 10.84
N LEU A 522 8.74 4.59 11.65
CA LEU A 522 9.14 5.83 12.31
C LEU A 522 10.00 6.68 11.35
N ASN A 523 9.45 7.76 10.88
CA ASN A 523 10.09 8.74 10.01
C ASN A 523 9.79 10.16 10.47
N TRP A 524 10.26 11.20 9.74
CA TRP A 524 10.03 12.60 10.08
C TRP A 524 8.55 13.02 10.08
N GLU A 525 7.69 12.31 9.34
CA GLU A 525 6.25 12.60 9.24
C GLU A 525 5.40 11.81 10.25
N HIS A 526 6.03 10.90 11.01
CA HIS A 526 5.31 10.08 11.98
C HIS A 526 4.66 10.95 13.07
N PRO A 527 3.39 10.69 13.48
CA PRO A 527 2.69 11.50 14.48
C PRO A 527 3.48 11.71 15.76
N MET A 528 4.15 10.67 16.27
CA MET A 528 5.01 10.79 17.47
C MET A 528 6.12 11.82 17.30
N ILE A 529 6.67 11.97 16.10
CA ILE A 529 7.74 12.93 15.82
C ILE A 529 7.17 14.34 15.64
N ASN A 530 6.15 14.48 14.80
CA ASN A 530 5.52 15.78 14.52
C ASN A 530 4.88 16.39 15.77
N GLU A 531 4.07 15.62 16.50
CA GLU A 531 3.42 16.12 17.71
C GLU A 531 4.42 16.42 18.83
N SER A 532 5.55 15.68 18.90
CA SER A 532 6.63 15.99 19.84
C SER A 532 7.34 17.30 19.49
N MET A 533 7.57 17.54 18.19
CA MET A 533 8.13 18.81 17.73
C MET A 533 7.19 19.98 18.06
N GLU A 534 5.90 19.83 17.77
CA GLU A 534 4.88 20.82 18.15
C GLU A 534 4.86 21.08 19.66
N ALA A 535 4.86 20.01 20.45
CA ALA A 535 4.87 20.11 21.92
C ALA A 535 6.12 20.82 22.45
N ILE A 536 7.29 20.64 21.82
CA ILE A 536 8.53 21.36 22.17
C ILE A 536 8.42 22.84 21.80
N LEU A 537 7.85 23.16 20.63
CA LEU A 537 7.69 24.54 20.17
C LEU A 537 6.68 25.32 21.00
N ASP A 538 5.60 24.68 21.41
CA ASP A 538 4.52 25.28 22.21
C ASP A 538 4.82 25.32 23.72
N ALA A 539 5.86 24.62 24.17
CA ALA A 539 6.21 24.56 25.58
C ALA A 539 6.75 25.89 26.12
N GLU A 540 6.35 26.28 27.33
CA GLU A 540 6.92 27.43 28.03
C GLU A 540 8.37 27.21 28.47
N LEU A 541 8.84 25.96 28.53
CA LEU A 541 10.17 25.56 28.97
C LEU A 541 10.85 24.68 27.92
N GLY A 542 12.17 24.81 27.78
CA GLY A 542 12.98 23.97 26.90
C GLY A 542 13.26 24.58 25.51
N ASN A 543 12.54 25.62 25.10
CA ASN A 543 12.69 26.29 23.81
C ASN A 543 13.68 27.47 23.82
N ALA A 544 14.32 27.77 24.95
CA ALA A 544 15.28 28.86 25.07
C ALA A 544 16.49 28.46 25.92
N THR A 545 17.67 28.88 25.48
CA THR A 545 18.92 28.64 26.19
C THR A 545 19.82 29.87 26.20
N VAL A 546 20.70 29.95 27.20
CA VAL A 546 21.73 30.98 27.28
C VAL A 546 23.09 30.34 27.35
N THR A 547 23.94 30.68 26.41
CA THR A 547 25.30 30.14 26.29
C THR A 547 26.34 31.23 26.21
N THR A 548 27.60 30.90 26.34
CA THR A 548 28.72 31.79 26.04
C THR A 548 29.58 31.18 24.95
N MET A 549 30.21 32.06 24.16
CA MET A 549 31.17 31.61 23.16
C MET A 549 32.34 32.59 23.07
N SER A 550 33.49 32.10 22.65
CA SER A 550 34.67 32.91 22.35
C SER A 550 34.91 32.98 20.86
N VAL A 551 34.70 34.15 20.27
CA VAL A 551 34.89 34.40 18.84
C VAL A 551 35.90 35.51 18.62
N LYS A 552 36.92 35.26 17.79
CA LYS A 552 37.89 36.29 17.39
C LYS A 552 37.19 37.40 16.61
N GLY A 553 37.31 38.64 17.06
CA GLY A 553 36.72 39.82 16.41
C GLY A 553 35.45 40.36 17.07
N LEU A 554 34.89 39.68 18.07
CA LEU A 554 33.82 40.20 18.91
C LEU A 554 34.38 40.68 20.25
N ASN A 555 33.86 41.82 20.72
CA ASN A 555 34.25 42.36 22.04
C ASN A 555 33.61 41.51 23.15
N PRO A 556 34.32 41.32 24.28
CA PRO A 556 33.70 40.65 25.43
C PRO A 556 32.42 41.36 25.87
N GLY A 557 31.38 40.60 26.15
CA GLY A 557 30.06 41.16 26.51
C GLY A 557 29.17 41.55 25.32
N THR A 558 29.54 41.20 24.09
CA THR A 558 28.66 41.32 22.95
C THR A 558 27.52 40.30 23.08
N LEU A 559 26.28 40.80 23.02
CA LEU A 559 25.08 39.96 23.00
C LEU A 559 24.71 39.64 21.55
N LEU A 560 24.46 38.38 21.26
CA LEU A 560 23.84 37.89 20.03
C LEU A 560 22.57 37.13 20.42
N LEU A 561 21.54 37.24 19.60
CA LEU A 561 20.28 36.52 19.75
C LEU A 561 20.05 35.65 18.51
N GLU A 562 20.06 34.36 18.69
CA GLU A 562 19.60 33.41 17.68
C GLU A 562 18.13 33.13 17.91
N VAL A 563 17.32 33.25 16.86
CA VAL A 563 15.86 33.01 16.90
C VAL A 563 15.46 32.20 15.69
N PHE A 564 14.55 31.26 15.92
CA PHE A 564 13.86 30.52 14.87
C PHE A 564 12.40 30.93 14.91
N HIS A 565 11.87 31.40 13.78
CA HIS A 565 10.46 31.72 13.62
C HIS A 565 9.81 30.72 12.66
N THR A 566 8.63 30.25 13.00
CA THR A 566 7.81 29.37 12.16
C THR A 566 6.46 30.04 11.90
N ALA A 567 5.90 29.79 10.71
CA ALA A 567 4.49 30.11 10.45
C ALA A 567 3.62 28.97 10.98
N GLN A 568 2.58 29.31 11.73
CA GLN A 568 1.61 28.35 12.23
C GLN A 568 0.19 28.77 11.81
N CYS A 569 -0.62 27.82 11.39
CA CYS A 569 -2.03 28.03 11.12
C CYS A 569 -2.88 27.52 12.30
N MET A 570 -3.68 28.44 12.88
CA MET A 570 -4.59 28.12 13.97
C MET A 570 -5.88 27.51 13.39
N ALA A 571 -5.92 26.21 13.23
CA ALA A 571 -7.07 25.47 12.72
C ALA A 571 -7.31 24.16 13.47
N PRO A 572 -8.52 23.59 13.39
CA PRO A 572 -8.79 22.25 13.92
C PRO A 572 -7.83 21.19 13.33
N LYS A 573 -7.30 20.30 14.18
CA LYS A 573 -6.28 19.30 13.78
C LYS A 573 -6.72 18.40 12.61
N HIS A 574 -8.01 18.07 12.52
CA HIS A 574 -8.56 17.24 11.45
C HIS A 574 -8.38 17.85 10.04
N LEU A 575 -8.21 19.16 9.92
CA LEU A 575 -7.94 19.82 8.65
C LEU A 575 -6.50 19.61 8.15
N GLN A 576 -5.60 19.14 9.00
CA GLN A 576 -4.19 18.81 8.67
C GLN A 576 -3.47 19.89 7.86
N LEU A 577 -3.69 21.17 8.20
CA LEU A 577 -3.14 22.30 7.41
C LEU A 577 -1.62 22.40 7.42
N ASN A 578 -0.95 21.73 8.34
CA ASN A 578 0.52 21.58 8.36
C ASN A 578 1.08 20.90 7.10
N ARG A 579 0.25 20.13 6.35
CA ARG A 579 0.66 19.57 5.05
C ARG A 579 0.86 20.64 3.99
N TYR A 580 0.11 21.74 4.09
CA TYR A 580 0.18 22.85 3.14
C TYR A 580 1.11 23.96 3.64
N LEU A 581 1.23 24.11 4.95
CA LEU A 581 2.13 25.06 5.60
C LEU A 581 3.03 24.31 6.58
N PRO A 582 4.09 23.65 6.09
CA PRO A 582 5.02 22.91 6.95
C PRO A 582 5.76 23.88 7.88
N LEU A 583 6.11 23.41 9.08
CA LEU A 583 6.87 24.16 10.09
C LEU A 583 8.31 24.42 9.61
N SER A 584 8.46 25.24 8.58
CA SER A 584 9.77 25.62 8.03
C SER A 584 10.37 26.74 8.86
N PRO A 585 11.45 26.50 9.65
CA PRO A 585 12.01 27.50 10.51
C PRO A 585 12.83 28.53 9.74
N VAL A 586 12.52 29.80 9.94
CA VAL A 586 13.35 30.91 9.49
C VAL A 586 14.33 31.28 10.60
N ARG A 587 15.59 30.90 10.41
CA ARG A 587 16.67 31.21 11.36
C ARG A 587 17.19 32.62 11.19
N GLN A 588 17.34 33.31 12.30
CA GLN A 588 17.97 34.61 12.38
C GLN A 588 19.03 34.63 13.48
N LEU A 589 20.14 35.30 13.22
CA LEU A 589 21.17 35.58 14.23
C LEU A 589 21.33 37.09 14.28
N LEU A 590 20.81 37.69 15.32
CA LEU A 590 20.70 39.15 15.46
C LEU A 590 21.82 39.71 16.32
N ASP A 591 22.41 40.83 15.93
CA ASP A 591 23.23 41.65 16.78
C ASP A 591 22.39 42.73 17.50
N LYS A 592 22.99 43.43 18.46
CA LYS A 592 22.32 44.49 19.23
C LYS A 592 21.73 45.63 18.38
N SER A 593 22.08 45.76 17.11
CA SER A 593 21.53 46.76 16.18
C SER A 593 20.34 46.22 15.36
N GLY A 594 19.92 44.98 15.59
CA GLY A 594 18.88 44.29 14.83
C GLY A 594 19.35 43.79 13.47
N LYS A 595 20.66 43.76 13.21
CA LYS A 595 21.20 43.26 11.95
C LYS A 595 21.25 41.71 11.99
N ASN A 596 20.63 41.09 11.02
CA ASN A 596 20.72 39.64 10.84
C ASN A 596 22.07 39.23 10.22
N ILE A 597 22.84 38.46 10.96
CA ILE A 597 24.16 37.94 10.58
C ILE A 597 24.17 36.41 10.45
N ALA A 598 23.02 35.76 10.28
CA ALA A 598 22.90 34.31 10.15
C ALA A 598 23.74 33.73 8.98
N HIS A 599 23.95 34.54 7.91
CA HIS A 599 24.79 34.15 6.77
C HIS A 599 26.30 34.09 7.10
N VAL A 600 26.73 34.69 8.24
CA VAL A 600 28.16 34.71 8.66
C VAL A 600 28.51 33.46 9.46
N MET A 601 27.54 32.91 10.20
CA MET A 601 27.75 31.77 11.08
C MET A 601 26.53 30.84 11.04
N SER A 602 26.72 29.59 10.64
CA SER A 602 25.66 28.57 10.66
C SER A 602 25.30 28.22 12.10
N HIS A 603 24.11 27.60 12.29
CA HIS A 603 23.66 27.07 13.59
C HIS A 603 24.66 26.06 14.18
N GLN A 604 25.11 25.12 13.36
CA GLN A 604 26.11 24.12 13.77
C GLN A 604 27.44 24.77 14.22
N GLN A 605 27.96 25.74 13.45
CA GLN A 605 29.18 26.47 13.83
C GLN A 605 29.02 27.27 15.13
N LEU A 606 27.79 27.69 15.43
CA LEU A 606 27.46 28.35 16.68
C LEU A 606 27.45 27.35 17.83
N ASN A 607 26.76 26.23 17.69
CA ASN A 607 26.67 25.16 18.68
C ASN A 607 28.05 24.58 19.04
N ASP A 608 28.92 24.35 18.05
CA ASP A 608 30.28 23.82 18.25
C ASP A 608 31.18 24.74 19.12
N ARG A 609 30.81 26.02 19.25
CA ARG A 609 31.57 27.04 19.98
C ARG A 609 30.91 27.49 21.27
N CYS A 610 29.68 27.05 21.51
CA CYS A 610 28.93 27.43 22.69
C CYS A 610 29.38 26.63 23.92
N GLU A 611 29.55 27.31 25.01
CA GLU A 611 29.84 26.70 26.32
C GLU A 611 28.62 26.88 27.23
N HIS A 612 28.25 25.80 27.93
CA HIS A 612 27.12 25.79 28.85
C HIS A 612 27.33 26.77 30.03
N LEU A 613 26.30 27.55 30.31
CA LEU A 613 26.21 28.36 31.52
C LEU A 613 25.38 27.68 32.60
N LYS A 614 25.79 27.82 33.87
CA LYS A 614 24.92 27.40 34.98
C LYS A 614 23.61 28.23 34.92
N ARG A 615 22.48 27.57 35.12
CA ARG A 615 21.11 28.14 35.03
C ARG A 615 20.98 29.47 35.78
N ALA A 616 21.47 29.55 37.03
CA ALA A 616 21.43 30.78 37.83
C ALA A 616 22.24 31.96 37.21
N THR A 617 23.36 31.64 36.53
CA THR A 617 24.16 32.66 35.83
C THR A 617 23.46 33.12 34.59
N GLY A 618 22.91 32.20 33.80
CA GLY A 618 22.10 32.50 32.60
C GLY A 618 20.90 33.40 32.93
N GLN A 619 20.13 33.03 33.94
CA GLN A 619 19.00 33.86 34.42
C GLN A 619 19.43 35.26 34.86
N ALA A 620 20.58 35.41 35.52
CA ALA A 620 21.09 36.71 35.92
C ALA A 620 21.50 37.58 34.69
N VAL A 621 22.09 36.96 33.66
CA VAL A 621 22.42 37.65 32.39
C VAL A 621 21.15 38.10 31.69
N VAL A 622 20.18 37.22 31.49
CA VAL A 622 18.90 37.59 30.84
C VAL A 622 18.23 38.73 31.57
N LYS A 623 18.14 38.68 32.92
CA LYS A 623 17.53 39.71 33.72
C LYS A 623 18.22 41.09 33.58
N GLN A 624 19.53 41.10 33.32
CA GLN A 624 20.28 42.37 33.12
C GLN A 624 20.16 42.89 31.69
N THR A 625 19.84 42.03 30.72
CA THR A 625 19.81 42.35 29.29
C THR A 625 18.39 42.33 28.72
N THR A 626 17.36 42.18 29.53
CA THR A 626 15.95 42.04 29.13
C THR A 626 15.53 43.10 28.10
N GLU A 627 15.73 44.39 28.40
CA GLU A 627 15.33 45.49 27.48
C GLU A 627 16.00 45.38 26.11
N MET A 628 17.25 44.91 26.07
CA MET A 628 17.99 44.73 24.83
C MET A 628 17.49 43.50 24.07
N ILE A 629 17.20 42.40 24.76
CA ILE A 629 16.62 41.19 24.17
C ILE A 629 15.25 41.50 23.59
N ASP A 630 14.37 42.20 24.32
CA ASP A 630 13.05 42.60 23.84
C ASP A 630 13.13 43.43 22.56
N GLN A 631 14.07 44.38 22.49
CA GLN A 631 14.29 45.15 21.25
C GLN A 631 14.77 44.27 20.09
N MET A 632 15.68 43.32 20.36
CA MET A 632 16.17 42.40 19.34
C MET A 632 15.06 41.43 18.87
N MET A 633 14.16 41.02 19.75
CA MET A 633 12.99 40.20 19.40
C MET A 633 12.05 40.93 18.43
N VAL A 634 11.73 42.21 18.71
CA VAL A 634 10.90 43.04 17.80
C VAL A 634 11.55 43.16 16.40
N PHE A 635 12.88 43.36 16.34
CA PHE A 635 13.56 43.33 15.04
C PHE A 635 13.51 41.97 14.35
N GLY A 636 13.57 40.88 15.13
CA GLY A 636 13.44 39.51 14.63
C GLY A 636 12.07 39.27 14.03
N GLU A 637 11.01 39.66 14.72
CA GLU A 637 9.62 39.53 14.27
C GLU A 637 9.40 40.25 12.93
N ASP A 638 9.84 41.53 12.81
CA ASP A 638 9.71 42.28 11.55
C ASP A 638 10.47 41.64 10.36
N LEU A 639 11.58 40.98 10.64
CA LEU A 639 12.34 40.26 9.60
C LEU A 639 11.75 38.89 9.27
N ALA A 640 11.17 38.22 10.27
CA ALA A 640 10.54 36.95 10.11
C ALA A 640 9.26 37.04 9.28
N GLU A 641 8.41 38.03 9.56
CA GLU A 641 7.19 38.30 8.81
C GLU A 641 7.47 38.38 7.31
N LYS A 642 8.48 39.16 6.92
CA LYS A 642 8.89 39.31 5.51
C LYS A 642 9.48 38.05 4.89
N ALA A 643 10.12 37.22 5.70
CA ALA A 643 10.74 35.98 5.21
C ALA A 643 9.72 34.82 5.09
N LEU A 644 8.68 34.83 5.93
CA LEU A 644 7.62 33.82 5.94
C LEU A 644 6.45 34.14 4.98
N GLU A 645 6.27 35.43 4.61
CA GLU A 645 5.22 35.88 3.69
C GLU A 645 5.13 35.03 2.40
N PRO A 646 6.24 34.72 1.68
CA PRO A 646 6.15 33.87 0.47
C PRO A 646 5.67 32.45 0.75
N LEU A 647 6.03 31.86 1.90
CA LEU A 647 5.60 30.52 2.28
C LEU A 647 4.10 30.47 2.59
N VAL A 648 3.58 31.55 3.20
CA VAL A 648 2.14 31.68 3.49
C VAL A 648 1.36 31.90 2.19
N GLU A 649 1.89 32.70 1.26
CA GLU A 649 1.27 32.91 -0.06
C GLU A 649 1.21 31.59 -0.85
N GLU A 650 2.31 30.82 -0.89
CA GLU A 650 2.37 29.51 -1.57
C GLU A 650 1.39 28.49 -0.96
N ALA A 651 1.20 28.52 0.37
CA ALA A 651 0.24 27.66 1.05
C ALA A 651 -1.24 28.03 0.79
N GLN A 652 -1.51 29.26 0.31
CA GLN A 652 -2.86 29.73 -0.02
C GLN A 652 -3.25 29.50 -1.48
N GLU A 653 -2.27 29.27 -2.38
CA GLU A 653 -2.47 28.90 -3.78
C GLU A 653 -2.74 27.39 -3.92
#